data_ed41b362b922274a69ef55a27fa14e84
#
_entry.id   ed41b362b922274a69ef55a27fa14e84
#
_cell.length_a   1.000
_cell.length_b   1.000
_cell.length_c   1.000
_cell.angle_alpha   90.00
_cell.angle_beta   90.00
_cell.angle_gamma   90.00
#
_symmetry.space_group_name_H-M   'P 1'
#
loop_
_entity.id
_entity.type
_entity.pdbx_description
1 polymer ?
#
loop_
_entity_poly.entity_id
_entity_poly.type
_entity_poly.pdbx_seq_one_letter_code
_entity_poly.pdbx_strand_id
1 'polypeptide(L)'
;VNKDTLFTEFSVPTYEQWRAAAEKSLKGASFDAKLLTKTVEGITLQPIYRKEDTEKIPHSADLPGVAPFVRGTKAIEERQTQSWHVSQEIVANTAEAFNLAALHDLARGQTMVNIVLDRATAIGLDPSEANAEQVGDRGLSLFRKEDVEVALHGIDLEKVPLYVEAGALGLPILALFIAHVEAAGKDTMKLCGCIGQDPFNELLTAGKLPFSINTAFDAMTHSTRWASKHAPRLKTILVGAHPYHQAGGNAVTELAFSLATGVEYIQALLERGLSIDEIAPRIQFSYAIGSDVFMEIAKLRAARMLWSNIISSYGGSTESQKMTIHARTSAWTKTVLDPYVNLLRSTTEAFSAVVGGVDSLHVSAFDEAFRPANEFSRRIARNTQIILEQEAHLSKVVDPAGGSWYVEWLTDALAKKAWELFLQTEEKGGMLDSLKAAAPQTVIEQLAKTKSSSIEQRKARIVGTNMYANVQEQSLQKETLPAIFDERKEALASHRAEKEQSIFAKQLEQLAGTNDNPVELAVKAALAGATIGDLSKAVRKSDQVETVIQPLRLHRASEAFEALRKHSDIFLEKTGKRPGVFLANMGPVSKHKARADFSAEFFAVGGFNVIREHQFSTPEDAAQSAVQSGAAITVICSDDASYPELVPSLAQAIKKSNPQMIVMIAGIPDAEQLASYQSHGVDDCIHVRTNCYQMLRQLQERIGVIS
;
A
#
# COMPACT_ATOMS: atom_id res chain seq x y z
N VAL A 1 27.25 -34.33 -35.33
CA VAL A 1 27.61 -32.96 -34.98
C VAL A 1 28.27 -33.04 -33.62
N ASN A 2 29.63 -32.86 -33.58
CA ASN A 2 30.37 -32.77 -32.33
C ASN A 2 29.74 -31.64 -31.49
N LYS A 3 29.27 -31.97 -30.31
CA LYS A 3 28.92 -31.00 -29.27
C LYS A 3 30.20 -30.54 -28.57
N ASP A 4 31.05 -29.81 -29.31
CA ASP A 4 32.11 -29.04 -28.68
C ASP A 4 31.43 -27.94 -27.89
N THR A 5 31.37 -28.11 -26.58
CA THR A 5 30.90 -27.05 -25.69
C THR A 5 31.80 -25.86 -25.87
N LEU A 6 31.21 -24.73 -26.33
CA LEU A 6 31.92 -23.46 -26.46
C LEU A 6 32.49 -23.05 -25.07
N PHE A 7 33.69 -22.46 -25.08
CA PHE A 7 34.36 -21.92 -23.88
C PHE A 7 34.88 -22.96 -22.87
N THR A 8 35.20 -24.17 -23.30
CA THR A 8 35.82 -25.20 -22.43
C THR A 8 37.24 -24.83 -21.96
N GLU A 9 37.88 -23.86 -22.61
CA GLU A 9 39.16 -23.29 -22.20
C GLU A 9 39.10 -22.45 -20.93
N PHE A 10 37.91 -22.03 -20.50
CA PHE A 10 37.72 -21.27 -19.28
C PHE A 10 37.32 -22.23 -18.15
N SER A 11 38.10 -22.26 -17.06
CA SER A 11 37.69 -22.97 -15.84
C SER A 11 36.53 -22.27 -15.18
N VAL A 12 35.50 -23.03 -14.76
CA VAL A 12 34.39 -22.49 -13.97
C VAL A 12 34.93 -22.13 -12.56
N PRO A 13 34.93 -20.85 -12.18
CA PRO A 13 35.43 -20.44 -10.88
C PRO A 13 34.55 -21.02 -9.77
N THR A 14 35.16 -21.46 -8.67
CA THR A 14 34.42 -21.88 -7.46
C THR A 14 33.89 -20.66 -6.69
N TYR A 15 32.94 -20.90 -5.76
CA TYR A 15 32.45 -19.85 -4.88
C TYR A 15 33.57 -19.25 -4.02
N GLU A 16 34.48 -20.08 -3.53
CA GLU A 16 35.63 -19.67 -2.71
C GLU A 16 36.56 -18.74 -3.49
N GLN A 17 36.83 -19.06 -4.77
CA GLN A 17 37.60 -18.18 -5.63
C GLN A 17 36.92 -16.83 -5.88
N TRP A 18 35.59 -16.84 -6.14
CA TRP A 18 34.81 -15.62 -6.28
C TRP A 18 34.82 -14.82 -4.99
N ARG A 19 34.58 -15.47 -3.82
CA ARG A 19 34.58 -14.81 -2.51
C ARG A 19 35.92 -14.18 -2.19
N ALA A 20 37.02 -14.89 -2.42
CA ALA A 20 38.37 -14.35 -2.23
C ALA A 20 38.64 -13.11 -3.12
N ALA A 21 38.16 -13.11 -4.35
CA ALA A 21 38.28 -11.96 -5.24
C ALA A 21 37.43 -10.76 -4.75
N ALA A 22 36.20 -11.02 -4.28
CA ALA A 22 35.33 -9.99 -3.68
C ALA A 22 35.97 -9.40 -2.42
N GLU A 23 36.47 -10.22 -1.49
CA GLU A 23 37.14 -9.76 -0.28
C GLU A 23 38.39 -8.92 -0.60
N LYS A 24 39.19 -9.34 -1.58
CA LYS A 24 40.33 -8.55 -2.07
C LYS A 24 39.90 -7.17 -2.60
N SER A 25 38.76 -7.08 -3.29
CA SER A 25 38.22 -5.81 -3.81
C SER A 25 37.78 -4.85 -2.72
N LEU A 26 37.41 -5.35 -1.53
CA LEU A 26 36.95 -4.58 -0.39
C LEU A 26 38.10 -3.88 0.39
N LYS A 27 39.36 -4.10 0.01
CA LYS A 27 40.55 -3.44 0.58
C LYS A 27 40.58 -3.49 2.13
N GLY A 28 40.25 -4.65 2.70
CA GLY A 28 40.24 -4.88 4.16
C GLY A 28 38.92 -4.56 4.88
N ALA A 29 37.88 -4.11 4.18
CA ALA A 29 36.55 -4.01 4.78
C ALA A 29 35.90 -5.41 4.90
N SER A 30 35.10 -5.62 5.96
CA SER A 30 34.40 -6.91 6.17
C SER A 30 33.42 -7.20 5.03
N PHE A 31 33.49 -8.42 4.51
CA PHE A 31 32.53 -8.95 3.52
C PHE A 31 31.09 -8.83 4.01
N ASP A 32 30.82 -9.30 5.22
CA ASP A 32 29.48 -9.32 5.78
C ASP A 32 28.91 -7.89 5.97
N ALA A 33 29.76 -6.98 6.42
CA ALA A 33 29.34 -5.58 6.64
C ALA A 33 29.06 -4.80 5.34
N LYS A 34 29.67 -5.21 4.21
CA LYS A 34 29.61 -4.46 2.94
C LYS A 34 28.71 -5.11 1.89
N LEU A 35 28.64 -6.44 1.87
CA LEU A 35 27.97 -7.18 0.80
C LEU A 35 26.70 -7.92 1.25
N LEU A 36 26.54 -8.23 2.53
CA LEU A 36 25.28 -8.79 3.02
C LEU A 36 24.26 -7.68 3.26
N THR A 37 23.02 -7.90 2.79
CA THR A 37 21.92 -6.95 3.00
C THR A 37 20.90 -7.55 3.96
N LYS A 38 20.72 -6.93 5.13
CA LYS A 38 19.66 -7.30 6.08
C LYS A 38 18.38 -6.56 5.70
N THR A 39 17.33 -7.29 5.37
CA THR A 39 16.02 -6.72 5.04
C THR A 39 15.19 -6.50 6.29
N VAL A 40 14.11 -5.72 6.17
CA VAL A 40 13.13 -5.48 7.25
C VAL A 40 12.29 -6.73 7.55
N GLU A 41 12.31 -7.74 6.68
CA GLU A 41 11.71 -9.06 6.86
C GLU A 41 12.54 -9.97 7.77
N GLY A 42 13.73 -9.53 8.20
CA GLY A 42 14.67 -10.35 8.95
C GLY A 42 15.36 -11.42 8.08
N ILE A 43 15.38 -11.22 6.77
CA ILE A 43 16.07 -12.04 5.79
C ILE A 43 17.42 -11.40 5.46
N THR A 44 18.50 -12.18 5.44
CA THR A 44 19.83 -11.71 5.04
C THR A 44 20.11 -12.12 3.61
N LEU A 45 20.13 -11.15 2.70
CA LEU A 45 20.42 -11.39 1.28
C LEU A 45 21.92 -11.55 1.05
N GLN A 46 22.27 -12.53 0.21
CA GLN A 46 23.61 -12.72 -0.31
C GLN A 46 23.82 -11.84 -1.56
N PRO A 47 25.06 -11.45 -1.86
CA PRO A 47 25.35 -10.67 -3.08
C PRO A 47 25.20 -11.47 -4.38
N ILE A 48 25.25 -12.79 -4.32
CA ILE A 48 24.98 -13.71 -5.44
C ILE A 48 24.26 -14.96 -4.94
N TYR A 49 23.49 -15.58 -5.83
CA TYR A 49 22.84 -16.86 -5.64
C TYR A 49 23.20 -17.81 -6.78
N ARG A 50 23.28 -19.11 -6.49
CA ARG A 50 23.74 -20.14 -7.43
C ARG A 50 22.77 -21.31 -7.41
N LYS A 51 22.96 -22.25 -8.34
CA LYS A 51 22.15 -23.46 -8.44
C LYS A 51 22.14 -24.26 -7.13
N GLU A 52 23.30 -24.39 -6.49
CA GLU A 52 23.46 -25.16 -5.24
C GLU A 52 22.64 -24.58 -4.07
N ASP A 53 22.37 -23.26 -4.10
CA ASP A 53 21.59 -22.58 -3.07
C ASP A 53 20.09 -22.91 -3.16
N THR A 54 19.65 -23.48 -4.29
CA THR A 54 18.24 -23.84 -4.57
C THR A 54 17.99 -25.35 -4.74
N GLU A 55 19.02 -26.17 -4.84
CA GLU A 55 18.89 -27.63 -5.09
C GLU A 55 18.05 -28.38 -4.05
N LYS A 56 18.01 -27.87 -2.82
CA LYS A 56 17.24 -28.47 -1.70
C LYS A 56 15.85 -27.88 -1.53
N ILE A 57 15.45 -26.94 -2.38
CA ILE A 57 14.12 -26.32 -2.33
C ILE A 57 13.14 -27.22 -3.09
N PRO A 58 12.16 -27.85 -2.39
CA PRO A 58 11.32 -28.89 -3.01
C PRO A 58 10.52 -28.39 -4.21
N HIS A 59 10.01 -27.16 -4.13
CA HIS A 59 9.12 -26.58 -5.14
C HIS A 59 9.86 -25.92 -6.32
N SER A 60 11.19 -25.91 -6.34
CA SER A 60 11.97 -25.27 -7.42
C SER A 60 11.78 -25.96 -8.78
N ALA A 61 11.35 -27.23 -8.78
CA ALA A 61 11.08 -28.02 -9.99
C ALA A 61 9.61 -28.08 -10.39
N ASP A 62 8.69 -27.46 -9.62
CA ASP A 62 7.26 -27.49 -9.89
C ASP A 62 6.90 -26.82 -11.21
N LEU A 63 5.75 -27.21 -11.77
CA LEU A 63 5.22 -26.65 -13.00
C LEU A 63 4.04 -25.71 -12.74
N PRO A 64 3.79 -24.71 -13.59
CA PRO A 64 2.60 -23.88 -13.51
C PRO A 64 1.29 -24.69 -13.56
N GLY A 65 0.31 -24.30 -12.76
CA GLY A 65 -0.99 -24.98 -12.67
C GLY A 65 -1.00 -26.26 -11.83
N VAL A 66 0.14 -26.63 -11.21
CA VAL A 66 0.27 -27.83 -10.36
C VAL A 66 0.47 -27.42 -8.90
N ALA A 67 -0.23 -28.10 -7.98
CA ALA A 67 -0.06 -27.84 -6.54
C ALA A 67 1.42 -28.08 -6.12
N PRO A 68 1.97 -27.26 -5.21
CA PRO A 68 1.33 -26.22 -4.39
C PRO A 68 1.18 -24.83 -5.06
N PHE A 69 1.12 -24.74 -6.35
CA PHE A 69 0.85 -23.53 -7.15
C PHE A 69 1.84 -22.39 -6.97
N VAL A 70 3.05 -22.65 -6.51
CA VAL A 70 4.09 -21.62 -6.36
C VAL A 70 4.33 -20.85 -7.66
N ARG A 71 4.22 -21.53 -8.81
CA ARG A 71 4.43 -20.99 -10.14
C ARG A 71 3.15 -20.49 -10.84
N GLY A 72 2.04 -20.37 -10.11
CA GLY A 72 0.76 -19.93 -10.63
C GLY A 72 -0.31 -21.02 -10.62
N THR A 73 -1.57 -20.61 -10.52
CA THR A 73 -2.75 -21.48 -10.42
C THR A 73 -3.27 -21.97 -11.76
N LYS A 74 -2.78 -21.42 -12.88
CA LYS A 74 -3.22 -21.72 -14.24
C LYS A 74 -2.10 -22.34 -15.05
N ALA A 75 -2.44 -23.33 -15.89
CA ALA A 75 -1.55 -23.88 -16.90
C ALA A 75 -1.20 -22.83 -17.97
N ILE A 76 -0.15 -23.07 -18.75
CA ILE A 76 0.32 -22.11 -19.78
C ILE A 76 -0.80 -21.72 -20.76
N GLU A 77 -1.57 -22.69 -21.24
CA GLU A 77 -2.64 -22.46 -22.22
C GLU A 77 -3.71 -21.52 -21.70
N GLU A 78 -4.13 -21.69 -20.44
CA GLU A 78 -5.10 -20.79 -19.79
C GLU A 78 -4.52 -19.38 -19.63
N ARG A 79 -3.24 -19.27 -19.30
CA ARG A 79 -2.58 -17.98 -19.13
C ARG A 79 -2.41 -17.21 -20.45
N GLN A 80 -2.18 -17.89 -21.56
CA GLN A 80 -2.07 -17.24 -22.87
C GLN A 80 -3.38 -16.63 -23.35
N THR A 81 -4.51 -17.17 -22.91
CA THR A 81 -5.85 -16.69 -23.30
C THR A 81 -6.44 -15.67 -22.31
N GLN A 82 -5.96 -15.67 -21.05
CA GLN A 82 -6.46 -14.81 -19.99
C GLN A 82 -5.29 -14.18 -19.22
N SER A 83 -4.90 -12.97 -19.61
CA SER A 83 -4.04 -12.12 -18.81
C SER A 83 -4.73 -11.71 -17.49
N TRP A 84 -4.06 -10.98 -16.63
CA TRP A 84 -4.72 -10.40 -15.46
C TRP A 84 -5.81 -9.41 -15.86
N HIS A 85 -6.82 -9.25 -15.02
CA HIS A 85 -7.83 -8.22 -15.23
C HIS A 85 -7.30 -6.83 -14.86
N VAL A 86 -7.47 -5.87 -15.76
CA VAL A 86 -7.26 -4.45 -15.49
C VAL A 86 -8.44 -3.94 -14.66
N SER A 87 -8.21 -3.77 -13.35
CA SER A 87 -9.23 -3.50 -12.34
C SER A 87 -9.00 -2.13 -11.68
N GLN A 88 -9.10 -1.04 -12.47
CA GLN A 88 -8.91 0.31 -11.92
C GLN A 88 -10.06 0.70 -11.01
N GLU A 89 -9.72 1.15 -9.80
CA GLU A 89 -10.67 1.77 -8.87
C GLU A 89 -11.26 3.05 -9.48
N ILE A 90 -12.57 3.19 -9.41
CA ILE A 90 -13.28 4.38 -9.86
C ILE A 90 -13.86 5.07 -8.63
N VAL A 91 -13.23 6.18 -8.24
CA VAL A 91 -13.64 6.97 -7.10
C VAL A 91 -14.65 8.03 -7.57
N ALA A 92 -15.92 7.68 -7.49
CA ALA A 92 -17.05 8.56 -7.76
C ALA A 92 -18.09 8.39 -6.64
N ASN A 93 -18.83 9.43 -6.29
CA ASN A 93 -19.77 9.36 -5.17
C ASN A 93 -21.24 9.23 -5.60
N THR A 94 -21.56 9.46 -6.88
CA THR A 94 -22.89 9.22 -7.44
C THR A 94 -22.88 8.09 -8.46
N ALA A 95 -24.00 7.41 -8.62
CA ALA A 95 -24.18 6.31 -9.56
C ALA A 95 -23.96 6.72 -11.01
N GLU A 96 -24.42 7.92 -11.39
CA GLU A 96 -24.29 8.49 -12.73
C GLU A 96 -22.82 8.80 -13.06
N ALA A 97 -22.11 9.45 -12.16
CA ALA A 97 -20.70 9.78 -12.35
C ALA A 97 -19.84 8.50 -12.43
N PHE A 98 -20.16 7.50 -11.60
CA PHE A 98 -19.51 6.20 -11.65
C PHE A 98 -19.74 5.50 -12.98
N ASN A 99 -21.00 5.42 -13.43
CA ASN A 99 -21.37 4.77 -14.69
C ASN A 99 -20.65 5.38 -15.89
N LEU A 100 -20.67 6.73 -15.99
CA LEU A 100 -19.99 7.44 -17.06
C LEU A 100 -18.49 7.10 -17.09
N ALA A 101 -17.84 7.11 -15.95
CA ALA A 101 -16.41 6.78 -15.82
C ALA A 101 -16.14 5.30 -16.16
N ALA A 102 -16.98 4.38 -15.66
CA ALA A 102 -16.84 2.95 -15.90
C ALA A 102 -16.97 2.57 -17.36
N LEU A 103 -18.01 3.07 -18.05
CA LEU A 103 -18.21 2.84 -19.48
C LEU A 103 -17.05 3.41 -20.30
N HIS A 104 -16.59 4.62 -19.95
CA HIS A 104 -15.44 5.25 -20.62
C HIS A 104 -14.17 4.39 -20.46
N ASP A 105 -13.90 3.89 -19.27
CA ASP A 105 -12.68 3.16 -18.97
C ASP A 105 -12.72 1.73 -19.50
N LEU A 106 -13.88 1.05 -19.46
CA LEU A 106 -14.11 -0.27 -20.07
C LEU A 106 -13.91 -0.22 -21.60
N ALA A 107 -14.41 0.83 -22.27
CA ALA A 107 -14.20 1.01 -23.72
C ALA A 107 -12.73 1.25 -24.08
N ARG A 108 -11.83 1.44 -23.11
CA ARG A 108 -10.42 1.78 -23.29
C ARG A 108 -9.44 0.85 -22.58
N GLY A 109 -9.85 -0.40 -22.36
CA GLY A 109 -8.96 -1.46 -21.90
C GLY A 109 -9.02 -1.80 -20.41
N GLN A 110 -9.94 -1.21 -19.64
CA GLN A 110 -10.33 -1.81 -18.36
C GLN A 110 -11.14 -3.08 -18.63
N THR A 111 -10.91 -4.14 -17.86
CA THR A 111 -11.54 -5.45 -18.10
C THR A 111 -12.32 -5.98 -16.90
N MET A 112 -12.32 -5.25 -15.79
CA MET A 112 -13.06 -5.54 -14.55
C MET A 112 -13.61 -4.25 -13.98
N VAL A 113 -14.85 -4.23 -13.54
CA VAL A 113 -15.44 -3.09 -12.83
C VAL A 113 -15.05 -3.17 -11.37
N ASN A 114 -14.33 -2.15 -10.90
CA ASN A 114 -13.91 -2.03 -9.51
C ASN A 114 -14.65 -0.88 -8.84
N ILE A 115 -15.50 -1.22 -7.87
CA ILE A 115 -16.38 -0.29 -7.17
C ILE A 115 -15.83 -0.04 -5.77
N VAL A 116 -15.45 1.19 -5.51
CA VAL A 116 -15.15 1.69 -4.16
C VAL A 116 -16.44 2.24 -3.57
N LEU A 117 -16.92 1.65 -2.48
CA LEU A 117 -18.12 2.11 -1.78
C LEU A 117 -17.79 3.24 -0.80
N ASP A 118 -18.74 4.13 -0.57
CA ASP A 118 -18.63 5.09 0.52
C ASP A 118 -18.76 4.38 1.88
N ARG A 119 -18.35 5.09 2.92
CA ARG A 119 -18.33 4.51 4.26
C ARG A 119 -19.72 4.14 4.76
N ALA A 120 -20.75 4.94 4.49
CA ALA A 120 -22.11 4.66 4.89
C ALA A 120 -22.62 3.35 4.30
N THR A 121 -22.43 3.15 3.00
CA THR A 121 -22.77 1.91 2.27
C THR A 121 -22.00 0.72 2.82
N ALA A 122 -20.67 0.84 3.01
CA ALA A 122 -19.82 -0.27 3.46
C ALA A 122 -20.19 -0.78 4.87
N ILE A 123 -20.74 0.06 5.73
CA ILE A 123 -21.22 -0.35 7.07
C ILE A 123 -22.73 -0.58 7.13
N GLY A 124 -23.42 -0.54 5.98
CA GLY A 124 -24.83 -0.87 5.83
C GLY A 124 -25.78 0.15 6.46
N LEU A 125 -25.48 1.44 6.33
CA LEU A 125 -26.32 2.55 6.79
C LEU A 125 -26.99 3.26 5.62
N ASP A 126 -28.25 3.65 5.83
CA ASP A 126 -28.92 4.60 4.96
C ASP A 126 -28.37 6.03 5.17
N PRO A 127 -28.44 6.92 4.16
CA PRO A 127 -27.95 8.30 4.27
C PRO A 127 -28.52 9.09 5.46
N SER A 128 -29.73 8.78 5.91
CA SER A 128 -30.35 9.43 7.08
C SER A 128 -29.81 8.95 8.43
N GLU A 129 -29.09 7.83 8.46
CA GLU A 129 -28.51 7.20 9.64
C GLU A 129 -27.00 7.45 9.76
N ALA A 130 -26.39 7.88 8.67
CA ALA A 130 -24.98 8.20 8.56
C ALA A 130 -24.68 9.66 8.86
N ASN A 131 -23.42 9.95 9.18
CA ASN A 131 -22.91 11.32 9.24
C ASN A 131 -22.60 11.85 7.84
N ALA A 132 -22.62 13.17 7.66
CA ALA A 132 -22.32 13.82 6.37
C ALA A 132 -20.95 13.43 5.79
N GLU A 133 -19.96 13.19 6.67
CA GLU A 133 -18.60 12.78 6.27
C GLU A 133 -18.51 11.31 5.82
N GLN A 134 -19.56 10.51 6.00
CA GLN A 134 -19.59 9.10 5.62
C GLN A 134 -20.30 8.88 4.28
N VAL A 135 -21.13 9.83 3.83
CA VAL A 135 -21.92 9.72 2.60
C VAL A 135 -21.15 10.34 1.44
N GLY A 136 -20.78 9.52 0.48
CA GLY A 136 -19.99 9.94 -0.68
C GLY A 136 -18.52 10.23 -0.37
N ASP A 137 -18.02 9.87 0.82
CA ASP A 137 -16.61 9.99 1.16
C ASP A 137 -15.78 8.94 0.41
N ARG A 138 -15.05 9.41 -0.58
CA ARG A 138 -14.12 8.63 -1.40
C ARG A 138 -14.70 7.41 -2.10
N GLY A 139 -16.03 7.32 -2.22
CA GLY A 139 -16.66 6.16 -2.83
C GLY A 139 -18.13 6.37 -3.19
N LEU A 140 -18.67 5.37 -3.86
CA LEU A 140 -20.02 5.34 -4.40
C LEU A 140 -21.05 5.13 -3.29
N SER A 141 -22.00 6.05 -3.19
CA SER A 141 -23.14 5.96 -2.27
C SER A 141 -24.27 5.12 -2.91
N LEU A 142 -24.51 3.94 -2.33
CA LEU A 142 -25.56 3.01 -2.75
C LEU A 142 -26.48 2.72 -1.56
N PHE A 143 -27.75 3.04 -1.63
CA PHE A 143 -28.68 2.64 -0.58
C PHE A 143 -29.86 1.80 -1.09
N ARG A 144 -30.04 1.66 -2.41
CA ARG A 144 -31.15 0.90 -3.04
C ARG A 144 -30.71 0.25 -4.33
N LYS A 145 -31.52 -0.71 -4.82
CA LYS A 145 -31.26 -1.43 -6.08
C LYS A 145 -31.16 -0.48 -7.27
N GLU A 146 -31.96 0.56 -7.33
CA GLU A 146 -31.97 1.53 -8.44
C GLU A 146 -30.65 2.28 -8.56
N ASP A 147 -29.92 2.52 -7.45
CA ASP A 147 -28.57 3.11 -7.50
C ASP A 147 -27.58 2.14 -8.19
N VAL A 148 -27.69 0.83 -7.92
CA VAL A 148 -26.89 -0.20 -8.60
C VAL A 148 -27.24 -0.28 -10.08
N GLU A 149 -28.51 -0.17 -10.42
CA GLU A 149 -29.02 -0.19 -11.80
C GLU A 149 -28.43 1.00 -12.60
N VAL A 150 -28.44 2.20 -12.03
CA VAL A 150 -27.84 3.39 -12.65
C VAL A 150 -26.31 3.23 -12.77
N ALA A 151 -25.64 2.81 -11.70
CA ALA A 151 -24.18 2.64 -11.68
C ALA A 151 -23.69 1.62 -12.74
N LEU A 152 -24.46 0.58 -13.00
CA LEU A 152 -24.09 -0.51 -13.90
C LEU A 152 -24.84 -0.47 -15.23
N HIS A 153 -25.58 0.60 -15.51
CA HIS A 153 -26.32 0.73 -16.77
C HIS A 153 -25.39 0.55 -17.99
N GLY A 154 -25.78 -0.32 -18.93
CA GLY A 154 -25.00 -0.61 -20.12
C GLY A 154 -23.79 -1.54 -19.93
N ILE A 155 -23.54 -2.03 -18.72
CA ILE A 155 -22.46 -2.97 -18.42
C ILE A 155 -23.02 -4.40 -18.33
N ASP A 156 -22.48 -5.32 -19.15
CA ASP A 156 -22.90 -6.71 -19.19
C ASP A 156 -22.15 -7.55 -18.14
N LEU A 157 -22.76 -7.72 -16.97
CA LEU A 157 -22.16 -8.47 -15.84
C LEU A 157 -21.99 -9.97 -16.10
N GLU A 158 -22.59 -10.54 -17.15
CA GLU A 158 -22.30 -11.92 -17.57
C GLU A 158 -20.91 -12.05 -18.21
N LYS A 159 -20.31 -10.92 -18.67
CA LYS A 159 -19.01 -10.87 -19.35
C LYS A 159 -17.95 -10.08 -18.59
N VAL A 160 -18.35 -9.03 -17.88
CA VAL A 160 -17.45 -8.12 -17.18
C VAL A 160 -17.45 -8.47 -15.69
N PRO A 161 -16.32 -8.95 -15.14
CA PRO A 161 -16.22 -9.25 -13.71
C PRO A 161 -16.38 -8.00 -12.83
N LEU A 162 -16.88 -8.22 -11.62
CA LEU A 162 -16.97 -7.20 -10.56
C LEU A 162 -15.86 -7.37 -9.53
N TYR A 163 -15.42 -6.26 -8.94
CA TYR A 163 -14.67 -6.24 -7.69
C TYR A 163 -15.30 -5.19 -6.77
N VAL A 164 -15.83 -5.63 -5.63
CA VAL A 164 -16.49 -4.79 -4.64
C VAL A 164 -16.03 -5.22 -3.26
N GLU A 165 -15.44 -4.30 -2.51
CA GLU A 165 -15.18 -4.49 -1.07
C GLU A 165 -16.47 -4.21 -0.30
N ALA A 166 -17.20 -5.27 0.05
CA ALA A 166 -18.55 -5.18 0.60
C ALA A 166 -18.59 -4.93 2.13
N GLY A 167 -17.46 -4.51 2.71
CA GLY A 167 -17.37 -4.16 4.14
C GLY A 167 -17.61 -5.33 5.09
N ALA A 168 -18.02 -5.00 6.31
CA ALA A 168 -18.17 -6.00 7.38
C ALA A 168 -19.46 -6.83 7.30
N LEU A 169 -20.48 -6.37 6.59
CA LEU A 169 -21.76 -7.04 6.44
C LEU A 169 -22.14 -7.13 4.96
N GLY A 170 -21.51 -8.07 4.24
CA GLY A 170 -21.60 -8.17 2.78
C GLY A 170 -22.96 -8.61 2.24
N LEU A 171 -23.80 -9.31 3.01
CA LEU A 171 -25.08 -9.86 2.54
C LEU A 171 -26.05 -8.80 2.00
N PRO A 172 -26.28 -7.64 2.66
CA PRO A 172 -27.14 -6.57 2.11
C PRO A 172 -26.63 -6.03 0.77
N ILE A 173 -25.31 -5.82 0.65
CA ILE A 173 -24.70 -5.35 -0.60
C ILE A 173 -24.87 -6.40 -1.70
N LEU A 174 -24.55 -7.66 -1.43
CA LEU A 174 -24.79 -8.78 -2.34
C LEU A 174 -26.23 -8.80 -2.82
N ALA A 175 -27.20 -8.63 -1.90
CA ALA A 175 -28.62 -8.65 -2.23
C ALA A 175 -29.03 -7.53 -3.20
N LEU A 176 -28.50 -6.30 -3.04
CA LEU A 176 -28.77 -5.21 -3.99
C LEU A 176 -28.23 -5.51 -5.40
N PHE A 177 -27.01 -6.07 -5.49
CA PHE A 177 -26.42 -6.44 -6.78
C PHE A 177 -27.18 -7.60 -7.45
N ILE A 178 -27.54 -8.65 -6.69
CA ILE A 178 -28.30 -9.78 -7.23
C ILE A 178 -29.70 -9.34 -7.64
N ALA A 179 -30.37 -8.48 -6.87
CA ALA A 179 -31.66 -7.89 -7.24
C ALA A 179 -31.60 -7.12 -8.57
N HIS A 180 -30.49 -6.40 -8.82
CA HIS A 180 -30.27 -5.76 -10.11
C HIS A 180 -30.09 -6.79 -11.24
N VAL A 181 -29.27 -7.84 -11.04
CA VAL A 181 -29.02 -8.89 -12.02
C VAL A 181 -30.33 -9.63 -12.41
N GLU A 182 -31.14 -9.98 -11.39
CA GLU A 182 -32.43 -10.63 -11.59
C GLU A 182 -33.46 -9.72 -12.32
N ALA A 183 -33.54 -8.43 -11.89
CA ALA A 183 -34.42 -7.45 -12.53
C ALA A 183 -34.05 -7.21 -14.01
N ALA A 184 -32.75 -7.29 -14.34
CA ALA A 184 -32.25 -7.21 -15.71
C ALA A 184 -32.45 -8.52 -16.52
N GLY A 185 -33.01 -9.59 -15.94
CA GLY A 185 -33.20 -10.90 -16.58
C GLY A 185 -31.88 -11.61 -16.90
N LYS A 186 -30.82 -11.34 -16.15
CA LYS A 186 -29.50 -11.92 -16.36
C LYS A 186 -29.29 -13.17 -15.49
N ASP A 187 -28.40 -14.04 -15.95
CA ASP A 187 -28.09 -15.31 -15.31
C ASP A 187 -27.02 -15.15 -14.22
N THR A 188 -27.40 -15.33 -12.97
CA THR A 188 -26.47 -15.26 -11.82
C THR A 188 -25.37 -16.31 -11.89
N MET A 189 -25.59 -17.46 -12.54
CA MET A 189 -24.56 -18.50 -12.75
C MET A 189 -23.36 -18.01 -13.54
N LYS A 190 -23.51 -16.94 -14.34
CA LYS A 190 -22.44 -16.33 -15.13
C LYS A 190 -21.73 -15.20 -14.41
N LEU A 191 -22.32 -14.70 -13.31
CA LEU A 191 -21.73 -13.62 -12.53
C LEU A 191 -20.37 -14.05 -11.98
N CYS A 192 -19.34 -13.20 -12.17
CA CYS A 192 -17.98 -13.50 -11.76
C CYS A 192 -17.28 -12.28 -11.15
N GLY A 193 -16.18 -12.55 -10.45
CA GLY A 193 -15.43 -11.55 -9.71
C GLY A 193 -15.63 -11.69 -8.20
N CYS A 194 -15.69 -10.57 -7.49
CA CYS A 194 -15.78 -10.52 -6.02
C CYS A 194 -16.79 -9.46 -5.56
N ILE A 195 -17.72 -9.86 -4.72
CA ILE A 195 -18.48 -8.97 -3.83
C ILE A 195 -18.15 -9.46 -2.41
N GLY A 196 -16.97 -9.06 -1.93
CA GLY A 196 -16.31 -9.71 -0.81
C GLY A 196 -16.56 -9.04 0.53
N GLN A 197 -17.07 -9.81 1.48
CA GLN A 197 -17.21 -9.41 2.88
C GLN A 197 -15.87 -9.59 3.59
N ASP A 198 -15.45 -8.56 4.36
CA ASP A 198 -14.23 -8.59 5.18
C ASP A 198 -14.41 -7.82 6.49
N PRO A 199 -14.95 -8.45 7.55
CA PRO A 199 -15.14 -7.80 8.82
C PRO A 199 -13.83 -7.43 9.53
N PHE A 200 -12.73 -8.16 9.26
CA PHE A 200 -11.44 -7.83 9.88
C PHE A 200 -10.79 -6.60 9.27
N ASN A 201 -10.97 -6.35 7.99
CA ASN A 201 -10.54 -5.11 7.37
C ASN A 201 -11.21 -3.89 8.02
N GLU A 202 -12.53 -3.97 8.28
CA GLU A 202 -13.24 -2.90 9.00
C GLU A 202 -12.74 -2.75 10.45
N LEU A 203 -12.51 -3.85 11.16
CA LEU A 203 -11.92 -3.80 12.51
C LEU A 203 -10.52 -3.16 12.49
N LEU A 204 -9.66 -3.56 11.55
CA LEU A 204 -8.29 -3.03 11.44
C LEU A 204 -8.25 -1.53 11.11
N THR A 205 -9.23 -1.03 10.36
CA THR A 205 -9.25 0.36 9.89
C THR A 205 -10.06 1.28 10.80
N ALA A 206 -11.24 0.82 11.27
CA ALA A 206 -12.15 1.62 12.10
C ALA A 206 -12.07 1.27 13.60
N GLY A 207 -11.51 0.13 13.96
CA GLY A 207 -11.38 -0.32 15.34
C GLY A 207 -12.66 -0.94 15.92
N LYS A 208 -13.80 -0.90 15.22
CA LYS A 208 -15.05 -1.42 15.77
C LYS A 208 -16.06 -1.83 14.70
N LEU A 209 -16.88 -2.82 15.04
CA LEU A 209 -18.12 -3.17 14.35
C LEU A 209 -19.31 -2.83 15.25
N PRO A 210 -20.40 -2.28 14.70
CA PRO A 210 -21.61 -1.98 15.49
C PRO A 210 -22.49 -3.21 15.74
N PHE A 211 -21.94 -4.41 15.67
CA PHE A 211 -22.56 -5.72 15.90
C PHE A 211 -21.48 -6.76 16.22
N SER A 212 -21.90 -7.94 16.70
CA SER A 212 -20.95 -9.01 17.03
C SER A 212 -20.27 -9.58 15.76
N ILE A 213 -19.06 -10.07 15.93
CA ILE A 213 -18.36 -10.77 14.85
C ILE A 213 -19.12 -12.02 14.39
N ASN A 214 -19.89 -12.66 15.27
CA ASN A 214 -20.73 -13.80 14.93
C ASN A 214 -21.81 -13.44 13.90
N THR A 215 -22.44 -12.28 14.03
CA THR A 215 -23.40 -11.78 13.02
C THR A 215 -22.72 -11.58 11.66
N ALA A 216 -21.47 -11.08 11.63
CA ALA A 216 -20.71 -11.00 10.39
C ALA A 216 -20.44 -12.39 9.80
N PHE A 217 -20.03 -13.35 10.61
CA PHE A 217 -19.76 -14.73 10.15
C PHE A 217 -21.04 -15.46 9.70
N ASP A 218 -22.19 -15.22 10.36
CA ASP A 218 -23.47 -15.74 9.91
C ASP A 218 -23.84 -15.20 8.53
N ALA A 219 -23.73 -13.88 8.32
CA ALA A 219 -23.97 -13.25 7.01
C ALA A 219 -23.03 -13.79 5.93
N MET A 220 -21.73 -13.92 6.25
CA MET A 220 -20.71 -14.50 5.36
C MET A 220 -21.06 -15.94 4.98
N THR A 221 -21.52 -16.75 5.95
CA THR A 221 -21.95 -18.13 5.73
C THR A 221 -23.11 -18.21 4.77
N HIS A 222 -24.12 -17.36 4.95
CA HIS A 222 -25.28 -17.34 4.08
C HIS A 222 -24.95 -16.90 2.66
N SER A 223 -24.16 -15.85 2.50
CA SER A 223 -23.69 -15.38 1.20
C SER A 223 -22.87 -16.45 0.47
N THR A 224 -21.95 -17.11 1.18
CA THR A 224 -21.10 -18.17 0.64
C THR A 224 -21.88 -19.40 0.23
N ARG A 225 -22.82 -19.87 1.09
CA ARG A 225 -23.71 -21.00 0.78
C ARG A 225 -24.59 -20.73 -0.44
N TRP A 226 -25.12 -19.52 -0.55
CA TRP A 226 -25.91 -19.11 -1.70
C TRP A 226 -25.06 -19.07 -2.98
N ALA A 227 -23.90 -18.42 -2.93
CA ALA A 227 -23.01 -18.26 -4.08
C ALA A 227 -22.46 -19.61 -4.57
N SER A 228 -22.21 -20.58 -3.69
CA SER A 228 -21.75 -21.91 -4.10
C SER A 228 -22.74 -22.63 -5.02
N LYS A 229 -24.04 -22.31 -4.91
CA LYS A 229 -25.12 -22.91 -5.68
C LYS A 229 -25.58 -22.07 -6.88
N HIS A 230 -25.64 -20.74 -6.70
CA HIS A 230 -26.33 -19.83 -7.63
C HIS A 230 -25.36 -18.88 -8.38
N ALA A 231 -24.12 -18.73 -7.91
CA ALA A 231 -23.10 -17.90 -8.55
C ALA A 231 -21.70 -18.50 -8.35
N PRO A 232 -21.41 -19.70 -8.89
CA PRO A 232 -20.19 -20.46 -8.55
C PRO A 232 -18.90 -19.78 -8.97
N ARG A 233 -18.94 -18.74 -9.78
CA ARG A 233 -17.76 -17.95 -10.19
C ARG A 233 -17.58 -16.66 -9.38
N LEU A 234 -18.55 -16.31 -8.50
CA LEU A 234 -18.50 -15.14 -7.65
C LEU A 234 -17.79 -15.48 -6.32
N LYS A 235 -16.82 -14.67 -5.89
CA LYS A 235 -16.25 -14.70 -4.55
C LYS A 235 -17.08 -13.82 -3.64
N THR A 236 -17.32 -14.31 -2.41
CA THR A 236 -18.13 -13.60 -1.41
C THR A 236 -17.34 -13.27 -0.15
N ILE A 237 -16.12 -13.76 -0.06
CA ILE A 237 -15.20 -13.54 1.05
C ILE A 237 -13.98 -12.82 0.50
N LEU A 238 -13.64 -11.70 1.12
CA LEU A 238 -12.41 -10.97 0.85
C LEU A 238 -11.46 -11.09 2.05
N VAL A 239 -10.19 -11.25 1.77
CA VAL A 239 -9.11 -11.11 2.74
C VAL A 239 -8.24 -9.94 2.30
N GLY A 240 -8.52 -8.76 2.85
CA GLY A 240 -7.79 -7.53 2.57
C GLY A 240 -6.51 -7.45 3.39
N ALA A 241 -5.36 -7.67 2.77
CA ALA A 241 -4.06 -7.60 3.44
C ALA A 241 -3.44 -6.20 3.42
N HIS A 242 -3.92 -5.30 2.56
CA HIS A 242 -3.36 -3.97 2.39
C HIS A 242 -3.33 -3.08 3.66
N PRO A 243 -4.26 -3.18 4.66
CA PRO A 243 -4.12 -2.38 5.88
C PRO A 243 -2.85 -2.69 6.66
N TYR A 244 -2.41 -3.95 6.69
CA TYR A 244 -1.15 -4.33 7.35
C TYR A 244 0.05 -3.64 6.69
N HIS A 245 0.09 -3.62 5.37
CA HIS A 245 1.13 -2.94 4.59
C HIS A 245 1.08 -1.41 4.79
N GLN A 246 -0.10 -0.81 4.71
CA GLN A 246 -0.31 0.64 4.85
C GLN A 246 0.01 1.16 6.26
N ALA A 247 -0.07 0.31 7.27
CA ALA A 247 0.34 0.65 8.62
C ALA A 247 1.86 0.50 8.87
N GLY A 248 2.64 0.15 7.84
CA GLY A 248 4.10 -0.02 7.92
C GLY A 248 4.57 -1.45 8.10
N GLY A 249 3.69 -2.45 7.99
CA GLY A 249 4.06 -3.86 7.93
C GLY A 249 5.00 -4.19 6.77
N ASN A 250 5.62 -5.35 6.81
CA ASN A 250 6.50 -5.89 5.77
C ASN A 250 5.86 -7.10 5.08
N ALA A 251 6.53 -7.67 4.09
CA ALA A 251 6.01 -8.81 3.32
C ALA A 251 5.69 -10.04 4.20
N VAL A 252 6.46 -10.29 5.27
CA VAL A 252 6.21 -11.38 6.22
C VAL A 252 4.91 -11.16 6.99
N THR A 253 4.71 -9.96 7.56
CA THR A 253 3.51 -9.64 8.36
C THR A 253 2.26 -9.60 7.51
N GLU A 254 2.34 -9.00 6.31
CA GLU A 254 1.21 -8.95 5.38
C GLU A 254 0.76 -10.38 4.99
N LEU A 255 1.72 -11.25 4.64
CA LEU A 255 1.44 -12.62 4.25
C LEU A 255 0.91 -13.47 5.43
N ALA A 256 1.59 -13.44 6.58
CA ALA A 256 1.21 -14.25 7.72
C ALA A 256 -0.19 -13.91 8.27
N PHE A 257 -0.48 -12.61 8.43
CA PHE A 257 -1.76 -12.17 8.98
C PHE A 257 -2.92 -12.32 7.99
N SER A 258 -2.65 -12.21 6.68
CA SER A 258 -3.68 -12.52 5.68
C SER A 258 -4.02 -13.99 5.64
N LEU A 259 -3.03 -14.89 5.77
CA LEU A 259 -3.27 -16.33 5.86
C LEU A 259 -4.05 -16.68 7.14
N ALA A 260 -3.69 -16.11 8.28
CA ALA A 260 -4.42 -16.32 9.54
C ALA A 260 -5.86 -15.77 9.47
N THR A 261 -6.08 -14.62 8.80
CA THR A 261 -7.43 -14.10 8.53
C THR A 261 -8.23 -15.09 7.68
N GLY A 262 -7.63 -15.63 6.61
CA GLY A 262 -8.29 -16.62 5.75
C GLY A 262 -8.64 -17.90 6.51
N VAL A 263 -7.76 -18.38 7.41
CA VAL A 263 -8.00 -19.54 8.26
C VAL A 263 -9.12 -19.28 9.26
N GLU A 264 -9.15 -18.12 9.91
CA GLU A 264 -10.24 -17.73 10.82
C GLU A 264 -11.60 -17.75 10.10
N TYR A 265 -11.69 -17.22 8.88
CA TYR A 265 -12.92 -17.27 8.08
C TYR A 265 -13.29 -18.72 7.72
N ILE A 266 -12.33 -19.55 7.34
CA ILE A 266 -12.59 -20.97 7.07
C ILE A 266 -13.16 -21.66 8.32
N GLN A 267 -12.53 -21.53 9.46
CA GLN A 267 -12.95 -22.16 10.71
C GLN A 267 -14.36 -21.71 11.12
N ALA A 268 -14.61 -20.41 11.09
CA ALA A 268 -15.93 -19.85 11.39
C ALA A 268 -17.04 -20.40 10.49
N LEU A 269 -16.77 -20.62 9.20
CA LEU A 269 -17.75 -21.12 8.25
C LEU A 269 -17.90 -22.66 8.30
N LEU A 270 -16.81 -23.40 8.58
CA LEU A 270 -16.87 -24.86 8.86
C LEU A 270 -17.73 -25.16 10.08
N GLU A 271 -17.59 -24.41 11.18
CA GLU A 271 -18.43 -24.52 12.38
C GLU A 271 -19.91 -24.25 12.07
N ARG A 272 -20.22 -23.48 11.01
CA ARG A 272 -21.56 -23.19 10.53
C ARG A 272 -22.06 -24.16 9.45
N GLY A 273 -21.34 -25.26 9.26
CA GLY A 273 -21.75 -26.40 8.44
C GLY A 273 -21.53 -26.26 6.93
N LEU A 274 -20.64 -25.38 6.47
CA LEU A 274 -20.13 -25.42 5.11
C LEU A 274 -18.96 -26.38 5.01
N SER A 275 -18.73 -26.93 3.82
CA SER A 275 -17.54 -27.71 3.51
C SER A 275 -16.39 -26.81 3.04
N ILE A 276 -15.15 -27.30 3.15
CA ILE A 276 -13.97 -26.55 2.66
C ILE A 276 -14.07 -26.24 1.17
N ASP A 277 -14.66 -27.13 0.37
CA ASP A 277 -14.84 -26.97 -1.08
C ASP A 277 -15.96 -25.98 -1.44
N GLU A 278 -16.88 -25.67 -0.52
CA GLU A 278 -17.82 -24.55 -0.67
C GLU A 278 -17.16 -23.21 -0.29
N ILE A 279 -16.27 -23.21 0.69
CA ILE A 279 -15.65 -21.99 1.26
C ILE A 279 -14.49 -21.51 0.42
N ALA A 280 -13.45 -22.34 0.25
CA ALA A 280 -12.15 -21.90 -0.29
C ALA A 280 -12.25 -21.29 -1.70
N PRO A 281 -13.08 -21.82 -2.65
CA PRO A 281 -13.25 -21.16 -3.95
C PRO A 281 -13.97 -19.81 -3.90
N ARG A 282 -14.56 -19.43 -2.75
CA ARG A 282 -15.25 -18.15 -2.55
C ARG A 282 -14.37 -17.08 -1.92
N ILE A 283 -13.12 -17.41 -1.57
CA ILE A 283 -12.16 -16.48 -0.98
C ILE A 283 -11.35 -15.80 -2.10
N GLN A 284 -11.21 -14.49 -1.99
CA GLN A 284 -10.27 -13.68 -2.75
C GLN A 284 -9.34 -12.94 -1.79
N PHE A 285 -8.05 -12.98 -2.08
CA PHE A 285 -7.05 -12.20 -1.35
C PHE A 285 -6.78 -10.88 -2.10
N SER A 286 -6.54 -9.81 -1.33
CA SER A 286 -6.14 -8.51 -1.87
C SER A 286 -4.83 -8.06 -1.20
N TYR A 287 -3.75 -7.99 -1.97
CA TYR A 287 -2.41 -7.61 -1.49
C TYR A 287 -2.00 -6.22 -1.97
N ALA A 288 -1.29 -5.48 -1.10
CA ALA A 288 -0.57 -4.29 -1.52
C ALA A 288 0.75 -4.70 -2.21
N ILE A 289 1.17 -3.96 -3.22
CA ILE A 289 2.45 -4.17 -3.91
C ILE A 289 3.35 -2.97 -3.65
N GLY A 290 4.40 -3.18 -2.88
CA GLY A 290 5.36 -2.16 -2.50
C GLY A 290 6.52 -1.99 -3.49
N SER A 291 7.56 -1.27 -3.06
CA SER A 291 8.65 -0.86 -3.92
C SER A 291 9.75 -1.91 -4.13
N ASP A 292 9.79 -2.99 -3.33
CA ASP A 292 10.82 -4.04 -3.47
C ASP A 292 10.36 -5.10 -4.45
N VAL A 293 10.81 -4.97 -5.70
CA VAL A 293 10.36 -5.80 -6.84
C VAL A 293 10.47 -7.30 -6.56
N PHE A 294 11.60 -7.77 -6.10
CA PHE A 294 11.82 -9.20 -5.91
C PHE A 294 11.13 -9.74 -4.66
N MET A 295 11.02 -8.93 -3.61
CA MET A 295 10.29 -9.29 -2.39
C MET A 295 8.79 -9.44 -2.69
N GLU A 296 8.21 -8.54 -3.48
CA GLU A 296 6.80 -8.61 -3.87
C GLU A 296 6.50 -9.81 -4.78
N ILE A 297 7.38 -10.11 -5.75
CA ILE A 297 7.27 -11.33 -6.56
C ILE A 297 7.32 -12.58 -5.67
N ALA A 298 8.27 -12.64 -4.74
CA ALA A 298 8.42 -13.75 -3.81
C ALA A 298 7.21 -13.88 -2.87
N LYS A 299 6.63 -12.76 -2.41
CA LYS A 299 5.44 -12.74 -1.58
C LYS A 299 4.24 -13.40 -2.26
N LEU A 300 3.96 -13.04 -3.51
CA LEU A 300 2.84 -13.61 -4.27
C LEU A 300 3.03 -15.10 -4.57
N ARG A 301 4.26 -15.54 -4.85
CA ARG A 301 4.62 -16.94 -5.02
C ARG A 301 4.45 -17.73 -3.73
N ALA A 302 4.99 -17.21 -2.62
CA ALA A 302 4.86 -17.81 -1.29
C ALA A 302 3.40 -17.88 -0.82
N ALA A 303 2.58 -16.84 -1.11
CA ALA A 303 1.17 -16.80 -0.76
C ALA A 303 0.40 -18.00 -1.34
N ARG A 304 0.55 -18.26 -2.64
CA ARG A 304 -0.12 -19.39 -3.31
C ARG A 304 0.30 -20.72 -2.72
N MET A 305 1.59 -20.90 -2.50
CA MET A 305 2.14 -22.15 -1.96
C MET A 305 1.63 -22.42 -0.53
N LEU A 306 1.71 -21.43 0.34
CA LEU A 306 1.26 -21.58 1.73
C LEU A 306 -0.25 -21.80 1.82
N TRP A 307 -1.04 -21.07 1.03
CA TRP A 307 -2.49 -21.26 0.96
C TRP A 307 -2.88 -22.64 0.47
N SER A 308 -2.24 -23.13 -0.59
CA SER A 308 -2.46 -24.48 -1.09
C SER A 308 -2.25 -25.54 -0.01
N ASN A 309 -1.16 -25.41 0.76
CA ASN A 309 -0.86 -26.32 1.86
C ASN A 309 -1.90 -26.24 2.99
N ILE A 310 -2.37 -25.02 3.32
CA ILE A 310 -3.43 -24.82 4.31
C ILE A 310 -4.71 -25.53 3.86
N ILE A 311 -5.20 -25.26 2.65
CA ILE A 311 -6.44 -25.85 2.15
C ILE A 311 -6.33 -27.38 2.01
N SER A 312 -5.16 -27.88 1.58
CA SER A 312 -4.87 -29.31 1.54
C SER A 312 -5.00 -29.95 2.93
N SER A 313 -4.52 -29.26 4.00
CA SER A 313 -4.60 -29.75 5.39
C SER A 313 -6.07 -29.84 5.88
N TYR A 314 -6.96 -29.00 5.36
CA TYR A 314 -8.41 -29.10 5.61
C TYR A 314 -9.11 -30.15 4.72
N GLY A 315 -8.38 -30.90 3.89
CA GLY A 315 -8.91 -31.90 2.98
C GLY A 315 -9.58 -31.33 1.71
N GLY A 316 -9.29 -30.06 1.38
CA GLY A 316 -9.84 -29.41 0.19
C GLY A 316 -9.29 -30.00 -1.12
N SER A 317 -10.15 -30.05 -2.14
CA SER A 317 -9.79 -30.50 -3.49
C SER A 317 -8.68 -29.66 -4.11
N THR A 318 -8.00 -30.21 -5.11
CA THR A 318 -6.94 -29.47 -5.83
C THR A 318 -7.45 -28.13 -6.41
N GLU A 319 -8.71 -28.08 -6.84
CA GLU A 319 -9.30 -26.82 -7.34
C GLU A 319 -9.49 -25.81 -6.21
N SER A 320 -9.92 -26.25 -5.03
CA SER A 320 -10.10 -25.39 -3.85
C SER A 320 -8.78 -24.85 -3.28
N GLN A 321 -7.67 -25.53 -3.55
CA GLN A 321 -6.33 -25.10 -3.13
C GLN A 321 -5.81 -23.87 -3.92
N LYS A 322 -6.44 -23.52 -5.04
CA LYS A 322 -6.04 -22.39 -5.88
C LYS A 322 -6.38 -21.05 -5.20
N MET A 323 -5.37 -20.23 -4.95
CA MET A 323 -5.55 -18.89 -4.42
C MET A 323 -5.91 -17.91 -5.55
N THR A 324 -6.95 -17.11 -5.36
CA THR A 324 -7.27 -15.99 -6.27
C THR A 324 -6.74 -14.70 -5.64
N ILE A 325 -5.94 -13.94 -6.41
CA ILE A 325 -5.24 -12.75 -5.93
C ILE A 325 -5.65 -11.50 -6.72
N HIS A 326 -6.29 -10.55 -6.04
CA HIS A 326 -6.31 -9.15 -6.46
C HIS A 326 -5.09 -8.44 -5.87
N ALA A 327 -4.51 -7.50 -6.62
CA ALA A 327 -3.45 -6.66 -6.10
C ALA A 327 -3.73 -5.19 -6.37
N ARG A 328 -3.23 -4.34 -5.49
CA ARG A 328 -3.16 -2.90 -5.72
C ARG A 328 -1.76 -2.38 -5.46
N THR A 329 -1.31 -1.40 -6.23
CA THR A 329 -0.06 -0.71 -5.95
C THR A 329 -0.16 0.04 -4.63
N SER A 330 0.93 0.09 -3.89
CA SER A 330 0.95 0.51 -2.49
C SER A 330 0.61 1.99 -2.29
N ALA A 331 -0.34 2.29 -1.41
CA ALA A 331 -0.57 3.66 -0.95
C ALA A 331 0.54 4.17 0.00
N TRP A 332 1.23 3.27 0.71
CA TRP A 332 2.39 3.59 1.55
C TRP A 332 3.52 4.30 0.79
N THR A 333 3.76 3.91 -0.46
CA THR A 333 4.87 4.42 -1.29
C THR A 333 4.55 5.74 -2.00
N LYS A 334 3.28 6.14 -2.09
CA LYS A 334 2.85 7.33 -2.81
C LYS A 334 3.16 8.60 -2.04
N THR A 335 3.56 9.63 -2.78
CA THR A 335 3.95 10.93 -2.23
C THR A 335 3.02 12.04 -2.72
N VAL A 336 2.78 13.03 -1.87
CA VAL A 336 2.08 14.27 -2.24
C VAL A 336 3.02 15.22 -2.97
N LEU A 337 4.31 15.18 -2.59
CA LEU A 337 5.36 15.97 -3.21
C LEU A 337 5.89 15.26 -4.45
N ASP A 338 6.17 16.01 -5.51
CA ASP A 338 6.62 15.52 -6.79
C ASP A 338 5.76 14.33 -7.31
N PRO A 339 4.41 14.55 -7.43
CA PRO A 339 3.47 13.46 -7.62
C PRO A 339 3.66 12.71 -8.93
N TYR A 340 4.23 13.34 -9.97
CA TYR A 340 4.52 12.66 -11.24
C TYR A 340 5.54 11.53 -11.09
N VAL A 341 6.41 11.57 -10.08
CA VAL A 341 7.32 10.45 -9.76
C VAL A 341 6.55 9.21 -9.29
N ASN A 342 5.32 9.36 -8.80
CA ASN A 342 4.46 8.22 -8.49
C ASN A 342 4.12 7.35 -9.73
N LEU A 343 4.16 7.90 -10.96
CA LEU A 343 4.02 7.14 -12.20
C LEU A 343 5.10 6.04 -12.29
N LEU A 344 6.34 6.40 -11.97
CA LEU A 344 7.47 5.48 -12.02
C LEU A 344 7.34 4.41 -10.93
N ARG A 345 6.93 4.81 -9.70
CA ARG A 345 6.69 3.88 -8.60
C ARG A 345 5.59 2.89 -8.95
N SER A 346 4.43 3.39 -9.38
CA SER A 346 3.29 2.54 -9.76
C SER A 346 3.64 1.59 -10.92
N THR A 347 4.51 2.00 -11.85
CA THR A 347 4.96 1.14 -12.95
C THR A 347 5.80 -0.03 -12.45
N THR A 348 6.78 0.21 -11.55
CA THR A 348 7.62 -0.87 -11.00
C THR A 348 6.83 -1.80 -10.07
N GLU A 349 5.89 -1.26 -9.30
CA GLU A 349 4.97 -2.03 -8.46
C GLU A 349 4.03 -2.90 -9.33
N ALA A 350 3.44 -2.33 -10.40
CA ALA A 350 2.61 -3.08 -11.34
C ALA A 350 3.40 -4.19 -12.05
N PHE A 351 4.66 -3.92 -12.43
CA PHE A 351 5.56 -4.93 -12.96
C PHE A 351 5.73 -6.11 -11.99
N SER A 352 5.98 -5.82 -10.70
CA SER A 352 6.13 -6.85 -9.66
C SER A 352 4.87 -7.70 -9.50
N ALA A 353 3.69 -7.05 -9.50
CA ALA A 353 2.40 -7.73 -9.41
C ALA A 353 2.19 -8.70 -10.58
N VAL A 354 2.42 -8.24 -11.80
CA VAL A 354 2.20 -9.02 -13.03
C VAL A 354 3.18 -10.18 -13.12
N VAL A 355 4.46 -9.96 -12.86
CA VAL A 355 5.49 -11.01 -12.84
C VAL A 355 5.21 -12.02 -11.71
N GLY A 356 4.73 -11.54 -10.56
CA GLY A 356 4.29 -12.38 -9.45
C GLY A 356 3.00 -13.17 -9.70
N GLY A 357 2.27 -12.88 -10.78
CA GLY A 357 1.15 -13.69 -11.27
C GLY A 357 -0.20 -13.42 -10.60
N VAL A 358 -0.58 -12.15 -10.44
CA VAL A 358 -1.91 -11.76 -9.93
C VAL A 358 -3.04 -12.03 -10.93
N ASP A 359 -4.27 -12.21 -10.44
CA ASP A 359 -5.46 -12.42 -11.28
C ASP A 359 -6.12 -11.10 -11.69
N SER A 360 -6.02 -10.06 -10.87
CA SER A 360 -6.48 -8.71 -11.17
C SER A 360 -5.60 -7.66 -10.49
N LEU A 361 -5.52 -6.46 -11.08
CA LEU A 361 -4.64 -5.40 -10.62
C LEU A 361 -5.30 -4.04 -10.68
N HIS A 362 -5.21 -3.29 -9.56
CA HIS A 362 -5.40 -1.85 -9.52
C HIS A 362 -4.03 -1.15 -9.50
N VAL A 363 -3.81 -0.20 -10.40
CA VAL A 363 -2.64 0.67 -10.41
C VAL A 363 -3.04 2.06 -9.92
N SER A 364 -2.44 2.51 -8.83
CA SER A 364 -2.69 3.83 -8.25
C SER A 364 -2.39 4.94 -9.24
N ALA A 365 -3.30 5.87 -9.38
CA ALA A 365 -3.07 7.11 -10.10
C ALA A 365 -1.99 7.95 -9.40
N PHE A 366 -1.22 8.73 -10.15
CA PHE A 366 -0.12 9.51 -9.60
C PHE A 366 -0.55 10.55 -8.54
N ASP A 367 -1.80 10.95 -8.57
CA ASP A 367 -2.42 11.96 -7.70
C ASP A 367 -3.33 11.38 -6.60
N GLU A 368 -3.48 10.06 -6.52
CA GLU A 368 -4.36 9.36 -5.57
C GLU A 368 -4.08 9.73 -4.09
N ALA A 369 -2.82 10.07 -3.75
CA ALA A 369 -2.43 10.42 -2.38
C ALA A 369 -3.08 11.71 -1.85
N PHE A 370 -3.62 12.58 -2.71
CA PHE A 370 -4.13 13.89 -2.29
C PHE A 370 -5.42 14.36 -2.98
N ARG A 371 -5.87 13.67 -4.03
CA ARG A 371 -7.16 13.95 -4.69
C ARG A 371 -7.72 12.70 -5.35
N PRO A 372 -9.06 12.64 -5.58
CA PRO A 372 -9.64 11.60 -6.40
C PRO A 372 -9.06 11.61 -7.81
N ALA A 373 -8.78 10.43 -8.35
CA ALA A 373 -8.24 10.30 -9.69
C ALA A 373 -9.26 10.79 -10.75
N ASN A 374 -8.86 11.74 -11.58
CA ASN A 374 -9.65 12.20 -12.70
C ASN A 374 -9.45 11.33 -13.96
N GLU A 375 -10.11 11.64 -15.06
CA GLU A 375 -10.00 10.89 -16.32
C GLU A 375 -8.56 10.75 -16.80
N PHE A 376 -7.78 11.85 -16.72
CA PHE A 376 -6.39 11.85 -17.17
C PHE A 376 -5.52 10.91 -16.31
N SER A 377 -5.58 11.05 -15.01
CA SER A 377 -4.75 10.25 -14.11
C SER A 377 -5.15 8.77 -14.11
N ARG A 378 -6.45 8.44 -14.18
CA ARG A 378 -6.93 7.07 -14.38
C ARG A 378 -6.48 6.48 -15.72
N ARG A 379 -6.53 7.28 -16.80
CA ARG A 379 -6.05 6.85 -18.13
C ARG A 379 -4.57 6.45 -18.07
N ILE A 380 -3.72 7.23 -17.43
CA ILE A 380 -2.28 6.93 -17.32
C ILE A 380 -2.08 5.64 -16.52
N ALA A 381 -2.75 5.51 -15.37
CA ALA A 381 -2.65 4.33 -14.52
C ALA A 381 -3.12 3.04 -15.25
N ARG A 382 -4.23 3.11 -15.98
CA ARG A 382 -4.72 2.01 -16.83
C ARG A 382 -3.73 1.66 -17.95
N ASN A 383 -3.20 2.68 -18.63
CA ASN A 383 -2.25 2.48 -19.73
C ASN A 383 -0.94 1.83 -19.24
N THR A 384 -0.52 2.03 -18.00
CA THR A 384 0.61 1.30 -17.42
C THR A 384 0.40 -0.22 -17.55
N GLN A 385 -0.77 -0.73 -17.20
CA GLN A 385 -1.10 -2.15 -17.31
C GLN A 385 -1.14 -2.63 -18.76
N ILE A 386 -1.72 -1.83 -19.64
CA ILE A 386 -1.82 -2.15 -21.08
C ILE A 386 -0.42 -2.21 -21.72
N ILE A 387 0.47 -1.31 -21.37
CA ILE A 387 1.88 -1.34 -21.82
C ILE A 387 2.59 -2.60 -21.33
N LEU A 388 2.43 -2.96 -20.04
CA LEU A 388 3.03 -4.19 -19.50
C LEU A 388 2.52 -5.45 -20.20
N GLU A 389 1.26 -5.47 -20.63
CA GLU A 389 0.66 -6.60 -21.34
C GLU A 389 1.03 -6.62 -22.83
N GLN A 390 0.81 -5.51 -23.54
CA GLN A 390 0.80 -5.48 -25.00
C GLN A 390 2.16 -5.09 -25.61
N GLU A 391 2.92 -4.20 -24.96
CA GLU A 391 4.22 -3.76 -25.46
C GLU A 391 5.38 -4.52 -24.79
N ALA A 392 5.33 -4.69 -23.46
CA ALA A 392 6.34 -5.45 -22.72
C ALA A 392 6.10 -6.97 -22.74
N HIS A 393 4.94 -7.42 -23.22
CA HIS A 393 4.58 -8.83 -23.42
C HIS A 393 4.68 -9.72 -22.16
N LEU A 394 4.44 -9.16 -20.97
CA LEU A 394 4.59 -9.90 -19.71
C LEU A 394 3.55 -11.02 -19.52
N SER A 395 2.48 -11.04 -20.31
CA SER A 395 1.46 -12.11 -20.32
C SER A 395 1.86 -13.38 -21.10
N LYS A 396 2.99 -13.35 -21.83
CA LYS A 396 3.35 -14.45 -22.74
C LYS A 396 3.96 -15.67 -22.04
N VAL A 397 4.48 -15.51 -20.84
CA VAL A 397 5.11 -16.57 -20.05
C VAL A 397 4.52 -16.59 -18.65
N VAL A 398 4.17 -17.78 -18.17
CA VAL A 398 3.73 -17.97 -16.78
C VAL A 398 4.97 -18.02 -15.89
N ASP A 399 4.93 -17.26 -14.76
CA ASP A 399 6.01 -17.20 -13.79
C ASP A 399 7.39 -16.93 -14.43
N PRO A 400 7.55 -15.80 -15.12
CA PRO A 400 8.81 -15.51 -15.83
C PRO A 400 10.01 -15.36 -14.90
N ALA A 401 9.81 -15.13 -13.60
CA ALA A 401 10.86 -15.10 -12.58
C ALA A 401 11.25 -16.49 -12.07
N GLY A 402 10.46 -17.53 -12.40
CA GLY A 402 10.72 -18.91 -12.02
C GLY A 402 12.03 -19.45 -12.63
N GLY A 403 12.78 -20.20 -11.82
CA GLY A 403 14.11 -20.69 -12.19
C GLY A 403 15.26 -19.70 -11.91
N SER A 404 14.97 -18.47 -11.50
CA SER A 404 15.97 -17.58 -10.94
C SER A 404 16.36 -18.08 -9.53
N TRP A 405 17.62 -18.43 -9.34
CA TRP A 405 18.10 -18.91 -8.04
C TRP A 405 17.79 -17.95 -6.90
N TYR A 406 17.90 -16.66 -7.15
CA TYR A 406 17.56 -15.63 -6.16
C TYR A 406 16.07 -15.62 -5.82
N VAL A 407 15.20 -15.64 -6.83
CA VAL A 407 13.73 -15.60 -6.61
C VAL A 407 13.24 -16.88 -5.93
N GLU A 408 13.73 -18.05 -6.36
CA GLU A 408 13.37 -19.32 -5.72
C GLU A 408 13.80 -19.37 -4.24
N TRP A 409 15.04 -18.95 -3.97
CA TRP A 409 15.56 -18.88 -2.61
C TRP A 409 14.77 -17.87 -1.74
N LEU A 410 14.49 -16.68 -2.29
CA LEU A 410 13.76 -15.63 -1.58
C LEU A 410 12.31 -16.05 -1.29
N THR A 411 11.66 -16.73 -2.25
CA THR A 411 10.31 -17.28 -2.08
C THR A 411 10.28 -18.27 -0.90
N ASP A 412 11.22 -19.20 -0.83
CA ASP A 412 11.34 -20.18 0.25
C ASP A 412 11.64 -19.53 1.60
N ALA A 413 12.60 -18.59 1.63
CA ALA A 413 12.97 -17.87 2.86
C ALA A 413 11.81 -17.03 3.41
N LEU A 414 11.08 -16.34 2.53
CA LEU A 414 9.91 -15.55 2.91
C LEU A 414 8.75 -16.44 3.38
N ALA A 415 8.50 -17.55 2.67
CA ALA A 415 7.47 -18.52 3.07
C ALA A 415 7.72 -19.07 4.46
N LYS A 416 8.97 -19.46 4.77
CA LYS A 416 9.34 -19.96 6.11
C LYS A 416 9.10 -18.91 7.20
N LYS A 417 9.50 -17.66 6.96
CA LYS A 417 9.30 -16.57 7.92
C LYS A 417 7.82 -16.25 8.14
N ALA A 418 7.05 -16.21 7.07
CA ALA A 418 5.61 -15.97 7.16
C ALA A 418 4.91 -17.14 7.87
N TRP A 419 5.32 -18.38 7.60
CA TRP A 419 4.79 -19.56 8.27
C TRP A 419 5.10 -19.59 9.77
N GLU A 420 6.31 -19.22 10.17
CA GLU A 420 6.67 -19.07 11.59
C GLU A 420 5.73 -18.08 12.31
N LEU A 421 5.49 -16.92 11.71
CA LEU A 421 4.60 -15.90 12.29
C LEU A 421 3.12 -16.33 12.26
N PHE A 422 2.69 -17.01 11.19
CA PHE A 422 1.35 -17.60 11.09
C PHE A 422 1.10 -18.59 12.23
N LEU A 423 2.01 -19.55 12.45
CA LEU A 423 1.89 -20.52 13.55
C LEU A 423 1.83 -19.84 14.92
N GLN A 424 2.63 -18.81 15.16
CA GLN A 424 2.58 -18.03 16.41
C GLN A 424 1.24 -17.32 16.61
N THR A 425 0.56 -16.96 15.52
CA THR A 425 -0.79 -16.35 15.56
C THR A 425 -1.84 -17.42 15.90
N GLU A 426 -1.76 -18.60 15.27
CA GLU A 426 -2.66 -19.71 15.55
C GLU A 426 -2.51 -20.24 16.98
N GLU A 427 -1.29 -20.37 17.51
CA GLU A 427 -1.01 -20.75 18.89
C GLU A 427 -1.63 -19.81 19.94
N LYS A 428 -1.88 -18.56 19.58
CA LYS A 428 -2.52 -17.54 20.43
C LYS A 428 -4.05 -17.53 20.33
N GLY A 429 -4.66 -18.50 19.68
CA GLY A 429 -6.11 -18.62 19.50
C GLY A 429 -6.62 -18.06 18.18
N GLY A 430 -5.76 -17.97 17.15
CA GLY A 430 -6.11 -17.50 15.81
C GLY A 430 -6.08 -15.99 15.67
N MET A 431 -6.58 -15.51 14.52
CA MET A 431 -6.46 -14.11 14.15
C MET A 431 -7.36 -13.19 14.98
N LEU A 432 -8.59 -13.60 15.29
CA LEU A 432 -9.53 -12.78 16.07
C LEU A 432 -9.01 -12.49 17.48
N ASP A 433 -8.54 -13.51 18.17
CA ASP A 433 -8.03 -13.34 19.55
C ASP A 433 -6.70 -12.58 19.55
N SER A 434 -5.86 -12.77 18.53
CA SER A 434 -4.65 -11.99 18.34
C SER A 434 -4.94 -10.50 18.10
N LEU A 435 -5.99 -10.17 17.33
CA LEU A 435 -6.44 -8.79 17.11
C LEU A 435 -6.98 -8.14 18.38
N LYS A 436 -7.78 -8.87 19.18
CA LYS A 436 -8.26 -8.40 20.49
C LYS A 436 -7.12 -8.14 21.47
N ALA A 437 -6.07 -8.96 21.41
CA ALA A 437 -4.85 -8.82 22.23
C ALA A 437 -3.88 -7.75 21.68
N ALA A 438 -4.20 -7.10 20.56
CA ALA A 438 -3.37 -6.12 19.85
C ALA A 438 -1.98 -6.65 19.45
N ALA A 439 -1.81 -7.95 19.26
CA ALA A 439 -0.53 -8.56 18.92
C ALA A 439 -0.05 -8.20 17.51
N PRO A 440 -0.86 -8.31 16.43
CA PRO A 440 -0.50 -7.84 15.10
C PRO A 440 -0.19 -6.34 15.06
N GLN A 441 -1.00 -5.54 15.77
CA GLN A 441 -0.83 -4.08 15.85
C GLN A 441 0.53 -3.71 16.45
N THR A 442 0.94 -4.39 17.52
CA THR A 442 2.23 -4.18 18.20
C THR A 442 3.40 -4.51 17.28
N VAL A 443 3.35 -5.63 16.57
CA VAL A 443 4.41 -6.05 15.63
C VAL A 443 4.54 -5.03 14.50
N ILE A 444 3.43 -4.60 13.91
CA ILE A 444 3.40 -3.63 12.81
C ILE A 444 3.90 -2.26 13.27
N GLU A 445 3.51 -1.81 14.46
CA GLU A 445 3.99 -0.53 15.02
C GLU A 445 5.52 -0.52 15.20
N GLN A 446 6.11 -1.62 15.66
CA GLN A 446 7.58 -1.73 15.79
C GLN A 446 8.27 -1.69 14.42
N LEU A 447 7.71 -2.36 13.41
CA LEU A 447 8.22 -2.30 12.03
C LEU A 447 8.09 -0.90 11.46
N ALA A 448 6.95 -0.24 11.65
CA ALA A 448 6.71 1.12 11.21
C ALA A 448 7.72 2.11 11.83
N LYS A 449 8.00 1.99 13.14
CA LYS A 449 9.05 2.78 13.82
C LYS A 449 10.43 2.55 13.20
N THR A 450 10.78 1.29 12.91
CA THR A 450 12.06 0.93 12.28
C THR A 450 12.19 1.54 10.88
N LYS A 451 11.13 1.39 10.06
CA LYS A 451 11.09 1.99 8.71
C LYS A 451 11.16 3.51 8.77
N SER A 452 10.37 4.15 9.65
CA SER A 452 10.36 5.61 9.83
C SER A 452 11.74 6.12 10.23
N SER A 453 12.41 5.48 11.20
CA SER A 453 13.78 5.84 11.60
C SER A 453 14.77 5.75 10.43
N SER A 454 14.63 4.73 9.57
CA SER A 454 15.45 4.57 8.37
C SER A 454 15.19 5.68 7.34
N ILE A 455 13.93 6.09 7.16
CA ILE A 455 13.53 7.21 6.29
C ILE A 455 14.03 8.54 6.84
N GLU A 456 13.85 8.80 8.13
CA GLU A 456 14.30 10.01 8.82
C GLU A 456 15.81 10.22 8.71
N GLN A 457 16.58 9.12 8.77
CA GLN A 457 18.04 9.11 8.61
C GLN A 457 18.49 9.08 7.14
N ARG A 458 17.56 9.12 6.17
CA ARG A 458 17.84 9.02 4.73
C ARG A 458 18.56 7.72 4.32
N LYS A 459 18.51 6.68 5.15
CA LYS A 459 18.97 5.32 4.81
C LYS A 459 18.02 4.66 3.80
N ALA A 460 16.71 4.71 4.09
CA ALA A 460 15.67 4.45 3.11
C ALA A 460 15.36 5.74 2.35
N ARG A 461 15.50 5.70 1.02
CA ARG A 461 15.40 6.87 0.15
C ARG A 461 14.05 6.92 -0.55
N ILE A 462 13.41 8.09 -0.52
CA ILE A 462 12.17 8.38 -1.24
C ILE A 462 12.48 9.58 -2.16
N VAL A 463 12.61 9.29 -3.46
CA VAL A 463 12.94 10.31 -4.49
C VAL A 463 11.87 11.41 -4.49
N GLY A 464 12.29 12.65 -4.63
CA GLY A 464 11.42 13.81 -4.58
C GLY A 464 11.00 14.22 -3.15
N THR A 465 11.20 13.38 -2.14
CA THR A 465 10.76 13.60 -0.75
C THR A 465 11.94 13.80 0.20
N ASN A 466 12.62 12.72 0.65
CA ASN A 466 13.77 12.83 1.54
C ASN A 466 15.11 12.84 0.81
N MET A 467 15.09 12.70 -0.51
CA MET A 467 16.22 12.81 -1.44
C MET A 467 15.78 13.50 -2.73
N TYR A 468 16.66 14.24 -3.36
CA TYR A 468 16.44 14.89 -4.66
C TYR A 468 15.18 15.77 -4.70
N ALA A 469 14.98 16.56 -3.65
CA ALA A 469 13.80 17.39 -3.50
C ALA A 469 13.73 18.51 -4.56
N ASN A 470 12.56 18.65 -5.20
CA ASN A 470 12.26 19.82 -6.05
C ASN A 470 11.55 20.89 -5.22
N VAL A 471 12.29 21.89 -4.75
CA VAL A 471 11.72 22.99 -3.95
C VAL A 471 10.99 24.07 -4.78
N GLN A 472 11.09 23.99 -6.10
CA GLN A 472 10.41 24.89 -7.05
C GLN A 472 9.13 24.26 -7.65
N GLU A 473 8.73 23.11 -7.14
CA GLU A 473 7.56 22.40 -7.57
C GLU A 473 6.30 23.26 -7.38
N GLN A 474 5.46 23.30 -8.42
CA GLN A 474 4.12 23.85 -8.30
C GLN A 474 3.18 22.77 -7.82
N SER A 475 2.57 22.99 -6.65
CA SER A 475 1.59 22.05 -6.10
C SER A 475 0.40 21.91 -7.05
N LEU A 476 0.00 20.67 -7.34
CA LEU A 476 -1.23 20.40 -8.07
C LEU A 476 -2.44 20.81 -7.20
N GLN A 477 -3.48 21.28 -7.87
CA GLN A 477 -4.71 21.67 -7.17
C GLN A 477 -5.33 20.45 -6.47
N LYS A 478 -5.72 20.68 -5.23
CA LYS A 478 -6.50 19.70 -4.47
C LYS A 478 -7.95 19.77 -4.96
N GLU A 479 -8.41 18.68 -5.55
CA GLU A 479 -9.81 18.51 -5.93
C GLU A 479 -10.49 17.61 -4.88
N THR A 480 -11.77 17.85 -4.61
CA THR A 480 -12.59 17.03 -3.73
C THR A 480 -13.86 16.64 -4.46
N LEU A 481 -14.43 15.50 -4.14
CA LEU A 481 -15.75 15.14 -4.63
C LEU A 481 -16.79 16.13 -4.10
N PRO A 482 -17.87 16.42 -4.86
CA PRO A 482 -18.97 17.23 -4.38
C PRO A 482 -19.59 16.64 -3.11
N ALA A 483 -20.06 17.47 -2.19
CA ALA A 483 -20.86 16.99 -1.06
C ALA A 483 -22.25 16.57 -1.55
N ILE A 484 -22.65 15.34 -1.29
CA ILE A 484 -23.93 14.77 -1.76
C ILE A 484 -24.88 14.36 -0.62
N PHE A 485 -24.52 14.65 0.62
CA PHE A 485 -25.27 14.17 1.79
C PHE A 485 -26.75 14.57 1.77
N ASP A 486 -27.06 15.85 1.57
CA ASP A 486 -28.44 16.33 1.55
C ASP A 486 -29.23 15.78 0.38
N GLU A 487 -28.62 15.72 -0.81
CA GLU A 487 -29.22 15.10 -2.01
C GLU A 487 -29.57 13.62 -1.78
N ARG A 488 -28.66 12.86 -1.15
CA ARG A 488 -28.90 11.45 -0.86
C ARG A 488 -30.00 11.25 0.20
N LYS A 489 -30.12 12.16 1.18
CA LYS A 489 -31.23 12.14 2.16
C LYS A 489 -32.57 12.45 1.51
N GLU A 490 -32.63 13.42 0.61
CA GLU A 490 -33.82 13.75 -0.16
C GLU A 490 -34.23 12.59 -1.07
N ALA A 491 -33.28 11.95 -1.74
CA ALA A 491 -33.51 10.76 -2.57
C ALA A 491 -34.05 9.60 -1.73
N LEU A 492 -33.55 9.39 -0.52
CA LEU A 492 -34.08 8.38 0.41
C LEU A 492 -35.49 8.72 0.86
N ALA A 493 -35.78 9.98 1.21
CA ALA A 493 -37.11 10.43 1.61
C ALA A 493 -38.15 10.22 0.50
N SER A 494 -37.81 10.58 -0.74
CA SER A 494 -38.63 10.35 -1.93
C SER A 494 -38.87 8.85 -2.15
N HIS A 495 -37.81 8.04 -2.10
CA HIS A 495 -37.92 6.59 -2.25
C HIS A 495 -38.86 5.96 -1.21
N ARG A 496 -38.76 6.38 0.05
CA ARG A 496 -39.66 5.90 1.13
C ARG A 496 -41.08 6.37 0.98
N ALA A 497 -41.32 7.53 0.36
CA ALA A 497 -42.67 8.01 0.08
C ALA A 497 -43.33 7.26 -1.10
N GLU A 498 -42.54 6.83 -2.10
CA GLU A 498 -43.03 6.09 -3.26
C GLU A 498 -43.26 4.60 -2.97
N LYS A 499 -42.48 4.01 -2.06
CA LYS A 499 -42.53 2.57 -1.72
C LYS A 499 -43.28 2.35 -0.42
N GLU A 500 -44.40 1.64 -0.48
CA GLU A 500 -45.08 1.20 0.74
C GLU A 500 -44.24 0.18 1.48
N GLN A 501 -43.76 0.53 2.68
CA GLN A 501 -42.98 -0.37 3.55
C GLN A 501 -43.69 -1.70 3.83
N SER A 502 -45.01 -1.73 3.82
CA SER A 502 -45.85 -2.95 3.98
C SER A 502 -45.49 -4.03 2.94
N ILE A 503 -45.03 -3.64 1.73
CA ILE A 503 -44.76 -4.56 0.63
C ILE A 503 -43.57 -5.50 0.94
N PHE A 504 -42.52 -5.00 1.58
CA PHE A 504 -41.31 -5.78 1.89
C PHE A 504 -41.16 -6.08 3.41
N ALA A 505 -42.03 -5.54 4.26
CA ALA A 505 -41.99 -5.77 5.71
C ALA A 505 -41.97 -7.26 6.08
N LYS A 506 -42.81 -8.06 5.39
CA LYS A 506 -42.88 -9.50 5.60
C LYS A 506 -41.55 -10.20 5.27
N GLN A 507 -40.86 -9.79 4.19
CA GLN A 507 -39.57 -10.36 3.81
C GLN A 507 -38.48 -9.98 4.81
N LEU A 508 -38.50 -8.73 5.32
CA LEU A 508 -37.57 -8.29 6.37
C LEU A 508 -37.81 -9.01 7.69
N GLU A 509 -39.07 -9.19 8.09
CA GLU A 509 -39.44 -9.95 9.29
C GLU A 509 -38.99 -11.42 9.17
N GLN A 510 -39.21 -12.05 8.02
CA GLN A 510 -38.71 -13.39 7.75
C GLN A 510 -37.18 -13.44 7.78
N LEU A 511 -36.49 -12.49 7.14
CA LEU A 511 -35.03 -12.38 7.15
C LEU A 511 -34.48 -12.26 8.57
N ALA A 512 -35.15 -11.49 9.42
CA ALA A 512 -34.79 -11.36 10.83
C ALA A 512 -35.08 -12.63 11.66
N GLY A 513 -36.08 -13.41 11.29
CA GLY A 513 -36.59 -14.56 12.05
C GLY A 513 -36.03 -15.92 11.64
N THR A 514 -35.40 -16.06 10.49
CA THR A 514 -35.00 -17.37 9.93
C THR A 514 -33.56 -17.38 9.45
N ASN A 515 -32.99 -18.60 9.37
CA ASN A 515 -31.74 -18.89 8.69
C ASN A 515 -31.97 -19.61 7.35
N ASP A 516 -33.25 -19.81 6.95
CA ASP A 516 -33.59 -20.46 5.69
C ASP A 516 -33.60 -19.44 4.54
N ASN A 517 -32.68 -19.60 3.58
CA ASN A 517 -32.55 -18.78 2.36
C ASN A 517 -32.49 -17.27 2.59
N PRO A 518 -31.68 -16.74 3.52
CA PRO A 518 -31.70 -15.32 3.86
C PRO A 518 -31.26 -14.41 2.71
N VAL A 519 -30.39 -14.87 1.79
CA VAL A 519 -30.00 -14.09 0.61
C VAL A 519 -31.20 -13.92 -0.33
N GLU A 520 -31.98 -14.96 -0.58
CA GLU A 520 -33.17 -14.86 -1.43
C GLU A 520 -34.26 -13.95 -0.84
N LEU A 521 -34.42 -13.98 0.50
CA LEU A 521 -35.32 -13.05 1.20
C LEU A 521 -34.87 -11.61 1.09
N ALA A 522 -33.54 -11.36 1.27
CA ALA A 522 -32.96 -10.05 1.11
C ALA A 522 -33.08 -9.53 -0.36
N VAL A 523 -32.86 -10.38 -1.35
CA VAL A 523 -33.05 -10.06 -2.78
C VAL A 523 -34.49 -9.68 -3.07
N LYS A 524 -35.46 -10.47 -2.58
CA LYS A 524 -36.92 -10.18 -2.75
C LYS A 524 -37.28 -8.86 -2.07
N ALA A 525 -36.75 -8.58 -0.87
CA ALA A 525 -36.96 -7.31 -0.18
C ALA A 525 -36.36 -6.14 -0.99
N ALA A 526 -35.14 -6.28 -1.51
CA ALA A 526 -34.48 -5.27 -2.34
C ALA A 526 -35.24 -4.98 -3.64
N LEU A 527 -35.76 -6.04 -4.31
CA LEU A 527 -36.62 -5.91 -5.49
C LEU A 527 -37.93 -5.16 -5.17
N ALA A 528 -38.44 -5.33 -3.97
CA ALA A 528 -39.66 -4.66 -3.51
C ALA A 528 -39.40 -3.22 -3.01
N GLY A 529 -38.14 -2.79 -2.87
CA GLY A 529 -37.74 -1.44 -2.51
C GLY A 529 -37.13 -1.28 -1.12
N ALA A 530 -36.74 -2.37 -0.46
CA ALA A 530 -35.96 -2.28 0.79
C ALA A 530 -34.60 -1.64 0.55
N THR A 531 -34.18 -0.77 1.48
CA THR A 531 -32.89 -0.09 1.43
C THR A 531 -31.80 -0.94 2.07
N ILE A 532 -30.51 -0.50 1.88
CA ILE A 532 -29.38 -1.15 2.54
C ILE A 532 -29.51 -1.09 4.07
N GLY A 533 -30.02 0.02 4.63
CA GLY A 533 -30.28 0.16 6.06
C GLY A 533 -31.35 -0.81 6.55
N ASP A 534 -32.45 -0.98 5.80
CA ASP A 534 -33.51 -1.94 6.14
C ASP A 534 -32.98 -3.38 6.15
N LEU A 535 -32.26 -3.77 5.10
CA LEU A 535 -31.63 -5.09 4.98
C LEU A 535 -30.60 -5.34 6.09
N SER A 536 -29.76 -4.36 6.37
CA SER A 536 -28.73 -4.48 7.41
C SER A 536 -29.32 -4.64 8.81
N LYS A 537 -30.40 -3.91 9.12
CA LYS A 537 -31.12 -4.07 10.39
C LYS A 537 -31.74 -5.46 10.51
N ALA A 538 -32.36 -5.96 9.44
CA ALA A 538 -32.94 -7.29 9.44
C ALA A 538 -31.87 -8.39 9.61
N VAL A 539 -30.71 -8.28 8.95
CA VAL A 539 -29.60 -9.24 9.08
C VAL A 539 -28.97 -9.17 10.48
N ARG A 540 -28.80 -7.99 11.04
CA ARG A 540 -28.28 -7.81 12.42
C ARG A 540 -29.26 -8.31 13.47
N LYS A 541 -30.53 -8.40 13.16
CA LYS A 541 -31.60 -8.73 14.10
C LYS A 541 -31.58 -7.74 15.28
N SER A 542 -31.55 -8.26 16.52
CA SER A 542 -31.42 -7.45 17.76
C SER A 542 -29.96 -7.37 18.26
N ASP A 543 -28.98 -7.84 17.46
CA ASP A 543 -27.58 -7.83 17.91
C ASP A 543 -27.03 -6.39 17.95
N GLN A 544 -26.68 -5.95 19.16
CA GLN A 544 -26.06 -4.66 19.45
C GLN A 544 -24.71 -4.82 20.17
N VAL A 545 -24.18 -6.04 20.18
CA VAL A 545 -22.88 -6.32 20.82
C VAL A 545 -21.75 -5.84 19.93
N GLU A 546 -21.14 -4.74 20.31
CA GLU A 546 -19.98 -4.22 19.55
C GLU A 546 -18.77 -5.15 19.66
N THR A 547 -18.09 -5.37 18.54
CA THR A 547 -16.75 -5.95 18.51
C THR A 547 -15.73 -4.82 18.37
N VAL A 548 -14.83 -4.71 19.33
CA VAL A 548 -13.86 -3.60 19.41
C VAL A 548 -12.44 -4.13 19.48
N ILE A 549 -11.54 -3.53 18.70
CA ILE A 549 -10.09 -3.75 18.75
C ILE A 549 -9.34 -2.41 18.66
N GLN A 550 -8.03 -2.43 18.89
CA GLN A 550 -7.18 -1.29 18.55
C GLN A 550 -6.99 -1.22 17.04
N PRO A 551 -7.38 -0.13 16.34
CA PRO A 551 -7.17 -0.02 14.90
C PRO A 551 -5.69 0.17 14.55
N LEU A 552 -5.34 -0.13 13.30
CA LEU A 552 -4.04 0.19 12.73
C LEU A 552 -3.98 1.67 12.36
N ARG A 553 -2.83 2.28 12.56
CA ARG A 553 -2.57 3.64 12.07
C ARG A 553 -2.07 3.56 10.62
N LEU A 554 -2.98 3.80 9.69
CA LEU A 554 -2.63 3.88 8.27
C LEU A 554 -1.93 5.21 7.97
N HIS A 555 -0.82 5.16 7.25
CA HIS A 555 -0.04 6.35 6.90
C HIS A 555 0.88 6.06 5.70
N ARG A 556 1.45 7.12 5.11
CA ARG A 556 2.40 7.01 4.01
C ARG A 556 3.83 7.20 4.52
N ALA A 557 4.78 6.57 3.84
CA ALA A 557 6.21 6.65 4.16
C ALA A 557 6.76 8.08 4.13
N SER A 558 6.18 8.95 3.32
CA SER A 558 6.63 10.31 3.04
C SER A 558 6.12 11.38 4.01
N GLU A 559 5.09 11.09 4.82
CA GLU A 559 4.32 12.11 5.59
C GLU A 559 5.17 13.02 6.47
N ALA A 560 6.21 12.48 7.10
CA ALA A 560 7.08 13.26 7.97
C ALA A 560 7.79 14.41 7.21
N PHE A 561 8.38 14.11 6.05
CA PHE A 561 9.06 15.11 5.23
C PHE A 561 8.08 16.04 4.49
N GLU A 562 6.91 15.53 4.13
CA GLU A 562 5.83 16.36 3.58
C GLU A 562 5.38 17.42 4.59
N ALA A 563 5.26 17.04 5.87
CA ALA A 563 4.94 17.99 6.94
C ALA A 563 6.01 19.07 7.10
N LEU A 564 7.31 18.72 7.04
CA LEU A 564 8.41 19.72 7.07
C LEU A 564 8.30 20.73 5.94
N ARG A 565 8.05 20.25 4.70
CA ARG A 565 7.89 21.15 3.56
C ARG A 565 6.65 22.03 3.68
N LYS A 566 5.54 21.46 4.13
CA LYS A 566 4.31 22.21 4.36
C LYS A 566 4.54 23.38 5.34
N HIS A 567 5.32 23.18 6.40
CA HIS A 567 5.67 24.26 7.31
C HIS A 567 6.48 25.36 6.62
N SER A 568 7.45 24.99 5.78
CA SER A 568 8.22 25.94 4.97
C SER A 568 7.38 26.66 3.94
N ASP A 569 6.36 26.02 3.35
CA ASP A 569 5.41 26.62 2.42
C ASP A 569 4.49 27.64 3.12
N ILE A 570 3.95 27.28 4.30
CA ILE A 570 3.17 28.21 5.13
C ILE A 570 4.02 29.43 5.55
N PHE A 571 5.29 29.22 5.86
CA PHE A 571 6.22 30.31 6.18
C PHE A 571 6.44 31.21 4.96
N LEU A 572 6.59 30.64 3.77
CA LEU A 572 6.67 31.36 2.50
C LEU A 572 5.42 32.23 2.26
N GLU A 573 4.23 31.65 2.44
CA GLU A 573 2.94 32.37 2.28
C GLU A 573 2.85 33.56 3.25
N LYS A 574 3.32 33.42 4.49
CA LYS A 574 3.25 34.45 5.52
C LYS A 574 4.31 35.54 5.35
N THR A 575 5.51 35.20 4.90
CA THR A 575 6.67 36.13 4.91
C THR A 575 7.15 36.55 3.52
N GLY A 576 6.61 35.91 2.46
CA GLY A 576 7.06 36.12 1.09
C GLY A 576 8.38 35.45 0.72
N LYS A 577 9.01 34.72 1.65
CA LYS A 577 10.30 34.03 1.42
C LYS A 577 10.34 32.69 2.13
N ARG A 578 10.98 31.69 1.52
CA ARG A 578 11.33 30.44 2.21
C ARG A 578 12.38 30.67 3.29
N PRO A 579 12.42 29.82 4.35
CA PRO A 579 13.51 29.89 5.33
C PRO A 579 14.84 29.70 4.62
N GLY A 580 15.79 30.62 4.85
CA GLY A 580 17.07 30.67 4.13
C GLY A 580 18.20 29.93 4.86
N VAL A 581 19.04 29.24 4.10
CA VAL A 581 20.31 28.65 4.55
C VAL A 581 21.42 29.14 3.63
N PHE A 582 22.45 29.76 4.20
CA PHE A 582 23.63 30.19 3.49
C PHE A 582 24.74 29.15 3.60
N LEU A 583 25.36 28.78 2.47
CA LEU A 583 26.53 27.89 2.46
C LEU A 583 27.82 28.73 2.36
N ALA A 584 28.57 28.77 3.45
CA ALA A 584 29.89 29.37 3.48
C ALA A 584 30.93 28.41 2.89
N ASN A 585 31.08 28.47 1.56
CA ASN A 585 31.96 27.57 0.78
C ASN A 585 33.42 28.04 0.90
N MET A 586 34.16 27.43 1.81
CA MET A 586 35.54 27.87 2.12
C MET A 586 36.60 27.17 1.28
N GLY A 587 37.48 27.97 0.68
CA GLY A 587 38.57 27.48 -0.17
C GLY A 587 38.16 27.02 -1.57
N PRO A 588 39.06 26.39 -2.33
CA PRO A 588 38.79 25.97 -3.70
C PRO A 588 37.70 24.89 -3.79
N VAL A 589 37.09 24.75 -4.96
CA VAL A 589 35.97 23.80 -5.25
C VAL A 589 36.27 22.39 -4.76
N SER A 590 37.52 21.91 -4.92
CA SER A 590 37.92 20.57 -4.46
C SER A 590 37.80 20.35 -2.96
N LYS A 591 37.83 21.40 -2.14
CA LYS A 591 37.72 21.34 -0.69
C LYS A 591 36.27 21.38 -0.19
N HIS A 592 35.43 22.24 -0.76
CA HIS A 592 34.10 22.47 -0.24
C HIS A 592 32.97 21.77 -0.97
N LYS A 593 33.12 21.40 -2.27
CA LYS A 593 32.01 20.96 -3.15
C LYS A 593 31.20 19.78 -2.55
N ALA A 594 31.88 18.74 -2.10
CA ALA A 594 31.17 17.55 -1.59
C ALA A 594 30.29 17.86 -0.38
N ARG A 595 30.76 18.76 0.51
CA ARG A 595 30.01 19.18 1.70
C ARG A 595 28.92 20.19 1.39
N ALA A 596 29.18 21.09 0.44
CA ALA A 596 28.18 22.01 -0.06
C ALA A 596 27.02 21.30 -0.75
N ASP A 597 27.31 20.30 -1.60
CA ASP A 597 26.28 19.49 -2.27
C ASP A 597 25.47 18.69 -1.24
N PHE A 598 26.11 18.04 -0.29
CA PHE A 598 25.44 17.33 0.80
C PHE A 598 24.54 18.26 1.62
N SER A 599 25.04 19.44 2.00
CA SER A 599 24.28 20.42 2.79
C SER A 599 23.07 20.94 2.01
N ALA A 600 23.24 21.22 0.73
CA ALA A 600 22.14 21.70 -0.09
C ALA A 600 21.01 20.66 -0.20
N GLU A 601 21.33 19.41 -0.46
CA GLU A 601 20.32 18.33 -0.48
C GLU A 601 19.69 18.13 0.90
N PHE A 602 20.48 18.24 1.97
CA PHE A 602 20.00 18.08 3.34
C PHE A 602 18.93 19.11 3.70
N PHE A 603 19.13 20.38 3.34
CA PHE A 603 18.18 21.44 3.65
C PHE A 603 17.01 21.51 2.66
N ALA A 604 17.25 21.17 1.38
CA ALA A 604 16.21 21.18 0.34
C ALA A 604 15.04 20.27 0.70
N VAL A 605 15.28 19.09 1.33
CA VAL A 605 14.20 18.17 1.71
C VAL A 605 13.28 18.72 2.80
N GLY A 606 13.71 19.71 3.56
CA GLY A 606 12.89 20.49 4.52
C GLY A 606 12.23 21.73 3.92
N GLY A 607 12.40 22.00 2.63
CA GLY A 607 11.83 23.16 1.97
C GLY A 607 12.59 24.47 2.19
N PHE A 608 13.83 24.41 2.62
CA PHE A 608 14.68 25.59 2.79
C PHE A 608 15.19 26.12 1.44
N ASN A 609 15.33 27.44 1.33
CA ASN A 609 16.04 28.07 0.22
C ASN A 609 17.54 28.08 0.51
N VAL A 610 18.29 27.34 -0.29
CA VAL A 610 19.75 27.21 -0.11
C VAL A 610 20.48 28.21 -1.00
N ILE A 611 21.19 29.13 -0.36
CA ILE A 611 21.99 30.19 -0.99
C ILE A 611 23.42 29.67 -1.15
N ARG A 612 23.83 29.46 -2.43
CA ARG A 612 25.12 28.86 -2.84
C ARG A 612 25.83 29.82 -3.77
N GLU A 613 26.30 30.97 -3.34
CA GLU A 613 26.75 31.92 -4.32
C GLU A 613 28.20 31.67 -4.76
N HIS A 614 29.18 31.81 -3.88
CA HIS A 614 30.56 31.78 -4.31
C HIS A 614 31.46 30.95 -3.36
N GLN A 615 32.72 30.75 -3.76
CA GLN A 615 33.77 30.30 -2.88
C GLN A 615 34.35 31.51 -2.15
N PHE A 616 34.76 31.35 -0.90
CA PHE A 616 35.38 32.38 -0.09
C PHE A 616 36.82 31.98 0.26
N SER A 617 37.69 32.98 0.21
CA SER A 617 39.11 32.79 0.57
C SER A 617 39.40 33.18 2.01
N THR A 618 38.56 34.09 2.59
CA THR A 618 38.71 34.56 3.95
C THR A 618 37.45 34.33 4.78
N PRO A 619 37.59 34.07 6.10
CA PRO A 619 36.44 33.97 7.01
C PRO A 619 35.63 35.27 7.10
N GLU A 620 36.26 36.43 6.99
CA GLU A 620 35.63 37.75 7.07
C GLU A 620 34.65 37.97 5.89
N ASP A 621 35.08 37.69 4.67
CA ASP A 621 34.24 37.83 3.47
C ASP A 621 33.03 36.87 3.53
N ALA A 622 33.28 35.63 3.98
CA ALA A 622 32.23 34.65 4.15
C ALA A 622 31.20 35.07 5.23
N ALA A 623 31.67 35.59 6.36
CA ALA A 623 30.82 36.08 7.44
C ALA A 623 29.96 37.27 6.98
N GLN A 624 30.58 38.24 6.30
CA GLN A 624 29.87 39.40 5.75
C GLN A 624 28.77 38.98 4.77
N SER A 625 29.09 38.09 3.83
CA SER A 625 28.15 37.59 2.85
C SER A 625 27.00 36.78 3.50
N ALA A 626 27.33 35.96 4.51
CA ALA A 626 26.32 35.22 5.28
C ALA A 626 25.32 36.15 5.95
N VAL A 627 25.77 37.21 6.61
CA VAL A 627 24.91 38.18 7.29
C VAL A 627 24.09 38.99 6.27
N GLN A 628 24.68 39.40 5.17
CA GLN A 628 24.00 40.14 4.09
C GLN A 628 22.95 39.30 3.36
N SER A 629 23.10 37.97 3.32
CA SER A 629 22.14 37.07 2.70
C SER A 629 20.76 37.10 3.36
N GLY A 630 20.68 37.54 4.63
CA GLY A 630 19.46 37.47 5.43
C GLY A 630 19.02 36.05 5.80
N ALA A 631 19.86 35.04 5.57
CA ALA A 631 19.56 33.65 5.96
C ALA A 631 19.59 33.51 7.49
N ALA A 632 18.70 32.69 8.03
CA ALA A 632 18.68 32.39 9.46
C ALA A 632 19.76 31.38 9.88
N ILE A 633 20.26 30.60 8.95
CA ILE A 633 21.22 29.51 9.16
C ILE A 633 22.39 29.68 8.22
N THR A 634 23.62 29.46 8.71
CA THR A 634 24.85 29.36 7.90
C THR A 634 25.50 28.01 8.12
N VAL A 635 25.90 27.33 7.03
CA VAL A 635 26.66 26.07 7.09
C VAL A 635 28.06 26.28 6.52
N ILE A 636 29.06 26.03 7.33
CA ILE A 636 30.46 26.09 6.92
C ILE A 636 30.83 24.81 6.19
N CYS A 637 31.25 24.93 4.94
CA CYS A 637 31.62 23.85 4.07
C CYS A 637 33.08 23.92 3.61
N SER A 638 33.90 22.99 4.08
CA SER A 638 35.29 22.78 3.64
C SER A 638 35.75 21.35 3.95
N ASP A 639 37.03 21.03 3.78
CA ASP A 639 37.60 19.76 4.19
C ASP A 639 37.94 19.73 5.69
N ASP A 640 38.11 18.53 6.28
CA ASP A 640 38.39 18.35 7.69
C ASP A 640 39.73 19.01 8.12
N ALA A 641 40.72 19.01 7.23
CA ALA A 641 42.02 19.57 7.50
C ALA A 641 42.00 21.11 7.64
N SER A 642 41.08 21.78 6.98
CA SER A 642 40.93 23.24 7.00
C SER A 642 40.06 23.74 8.16
N TYR A 643 39.22 22.92 8.74
CA TYR A 643 38.26 23.33 9.78
C TYR A 643 38.90 23.91 11.06
N PRO A 644 40.01 23.37 11.61
CA PRO A 644 40.63 23.92 12.83
C PRO A 644 41.00 25.39 12.74
N GLU A 645 41.41 25.87 11.57
CA GLU A 645 41.79 27.28 11.33
C GLU A 645 40.58 28.14 10.95
N LEU A 646 39.67 27.60 10.10
CA LEU A 646 38.58 28.35 9.48
C LEU A 646 37.37 28.53 10.42
N VAL A 647 36.96 27.45 11.12
CA VAL A 647 35.68 27.42 11.85
C VAL A 647 35.67 28.42 13.01
N PRO A 648 36.68 28.51 13.89
CA PRO A 648 36.65 29.45 15.01
C PRO A 648 36.50 30.90 14.58
N SER A 649 37.32 31.35 13.63
CA SER A 649 37.32 32.74 13.14
C SER A 649 36.05 33.11 12.43
N LEU A 650 35.53 32.20 11.55
CA LEU A 650 34.30 32.43 10.80
C LEU A 650 33.07 32.45 11.71
N ALA A 651 32.95 31.47 12.64
CA ALA A 651 31.83 31.40 13.56
C ALA A 651 31.76 32.65 14.48
N GLN A 652 32.90 33.07 15.04
CA GLN A 652 32.99 34.30 15.84
C GLN A 652 32.60 35.54 15.04
N ALA A 653 33.09 35.67 13.81
CA ALA A 653 32.77 36.82 12.96
C ALA A 653 31.27 36.89 12.65
N ILE A 654 30.62 35.76 12.35
CA ILE A 654 29.18 35.67 12.14
C ILE A 654 28.41 36.03 13.41
N LYS A 655 28.74 35.41 14.56
CA LYS A 655 28.07 35.65 15.84
C LYS A 655 28.24 37.06 16.35
N LYS A 656 29.38 37.70 16.10
CA LYS A 656 29.62 39.10 16.41
C LYS A 656 28.70 40.05 15.63
N SER A 657 28.43 39.75 14.37
CA SER A 657 27.60 40.57 13.48
C SER A 657 26.11 40.23 13.58
N ASN A 658 25.77 38.96 13.79
CA ASN A 658 24.41 38.47 14.00
C ASN A 658 24.36 37.31 15.04
N PRO A 659 24.20 37.65 16.34
CA PRO A 659 24.15 36.65 17.40
C PRO A 659 23.03 35.59 17.26
N GLN A 660 21.95 35.90 16.55
CA GLN A 660 20.81 35.03 16.38
C GLN A 660 20.97 34.02 15.22
N MET A 661 21.92 34.25 14.30
CA MET A 661 22.18 33.36 13.19
C MET A 661 22.70 32.01 13.70
N ILE A 662 22.07 30.94 13.26
CA ILE A 662 22.51 29.57 13.58
C ILE A 662 23.71 29.23 12.70
N VAL A 663 24.84 28.88 13.33
CA VAL A 663 26.08 28.52 12.65
C VAL A 663 26.29 27.00 12.76
N MET A 664 26.39 26.33 11.64
CA MET A 664 26.59 24.89 11.57
C MET A 664 27.83 24.54 10.76
N ILE A 665 28.36 23.35 10.96
CA ILE A 665 29.42 22.78 10.12
C ILE A 665 28.94 21.52 9.39
N ALA A 666 29.41 21.30 8.17
CA ALA A 666 29.17 20.09 7.42
C ALA A 666 30.33 19.11 7.64
N GLY A 667 30.20 18.19 8.60
CA GLY A 667 31.25 17.22 8.95
C GLY A 667 31.00 16.56 10.29
N ILE A 668 31.86 15.62 10.66
CA ILE A 668 31.87 14.94 11.97
C ILE A 668 33.19 15.30 12.67
N PRO A 669 33.23 16.40 13.43
CA PRO A 669 34.36 16.65 14.28
C PRO A 669 34.42 15.63 15.41
N ASP A 670 35.61 15.40 15.98
CA ASP A 670 35.69 14.65 17.22
C ASP A 670 35.13 15.49 18.41
N ALA A 671 34.98 14.87 19.56
CA ALA A 671 34.35 15.53 20.72
C ALA A 671 35.09 16.78 21.21
N GLU A 672 36.42 16.79 21.16
CA GLU A 672 37.26 17.92 21.58
C GLU A 672 37.15 19.06 20.58
N GLN A 673 37.23 18.76 19.29
CA GLN A 673 37.01 19.71 18.21
C GLN A 673 35.62 20.32 18.25
N LEU A 674 34.59 19.50 18.47
CA LEU A 674 33.21 19.99 18.55
C LEU A 674 33.05 20.97 19.73
N ALA A 675 33.56 20.62 20.92
CA ALA A 675 33.54 21.51 22.10
C ALA A 675 34.28 22.83 21.84
N SER A 676 35.42 22.76 21.16
CA SER A 676 36.17 23.95 20.75
C SER A 676 35.36 24.83 19.79
N TYR A 677 34.73 24.23 18.75
CA TYR A 677 33.92 24.98 17.78
C TYR A 677 32.69 25.60 18.43
N GLN A 678 32.05 24.91 19.34
CA GLN A 678 30.91 25.43 20.11
C GLN A 678 31.28 26.63 20.98
N SER A 679 32.45 26.60 21.61
CA SER A 679 32.94 27.76 22.38
C SER A 679 33.20 29.00 21.52
N HIS A 680 33.37 28.84 20.22
CA HIS A 680 33.53 29.90 19.24
C HIS A 680 32.24 30.28 18.49
N GLY A 681 31.10 29.70 18.87
CA GLY A 681 29.80 30.08 18.36
C GLY A 681 29.18 29.13 17.30
N VAL A 682 29.73 27.93 17.10
CA VAL A 682 29.05 26.89 16.31
C VAL A 682 27.92 26.31 17.14
N ASP A 683 26.74 26.23 16.58
CA ASP A 683 25.54 25.69 17.24
C ASP A 683 25.43 24.17 17.10
N ASP A 684 25.73 23.62 15.91
CA ASP A 684 25.54 22.17 15.62
C ASP A 684 26.35 21.72 14.40
N CYS A 685 26.30 20.43 14.08
CA CYS A 685 26.90 19.85 12.88
C CYS A 685 25.96 18.94 12.13
N ILE A 686 26.13 18.87 10.80
CA ILE A 686 25.40 17.93 9.93
C ILE A 686 26.37 17.00 9.20
N HIS A 687 25.97 15.74 9.11
CA HIS A 687 26.76 14.70 8.45
C HIS A 687 25.89 13.52 8.00
N VAL A 688 26.45 12.55 7.30
CA VAL A 688 25.73 11.40 6.72
C VAL A 688 25.01 10.49 7.74
N ARG A 689 25.34 10.60 9.03
CA ARG A 689 24.69 9.85 10.13
C ARG A 689 23.69 10.69 10.92
N THR A 690 23.55 11.99 10.61
CA THR A 690 22.57 12.87 11.27
C THR A 690 21.16 12.40 10.96
N ASN A 691 20.28 12.36 11.97
CA ASN A 691 18.85 12.21 11.72
C ASN A 691 18.32 13.47 11.04
N CYS A 692 18.16 13.39 9.71
CA CYS A 692 17.82 14.54 8.87
C CYS A 692 16.48 15.16 9.26
N TYR A 693 15.47 14.34 9.49
CA TYR A 693 14.13 14.81 9.87
C TYR A 693 14.15 15.57 11.20
N GLN A 694 14.73 14.97 12.23
CA GLN A 694 14.77 15.59 13.56
C GLN A 694 15.58 16.89 13.55
N MET A 695 16.72 16.92 12.88
CA MET A 695 17.54 18.14 12.76
C MET A 695 16.78 19.25 12.05
N LEU A 696 16.16 18.96 10.90
CA LEU A 696 15.41 19.96 10.14
C LEU A 696 14.20 20.49 10.92
N ARG A 697 13.49 19.62 11.64
CA ARG A 697 12.38 20.01 12.51
C ARG A 697 12.84 20.95 13.63
N GLN A 698 13.90 20.61 14.33
CA GLN A 698 14.48 21.47 15.40
C GLN A 698 14.91 22.83 14.84
N LEU A 699 15.51 22.85 13.66
CA LEU A 699 15.89 24.09 13.01
C LEU A 699 14.69 24.94 12.63
N GLN A 700 13.62 24.34 12.09
CA GLN A 700 12.37 25.03 11.79
C GLN A 700 11.71 25.61 13.06
N GLU A 701 11.73 24.90 14.18
CA GLU A 701 11.27 25.38 15.49
C GLU A 701 12.12 26.57 15.98
N ARG A 702 13.45 26.46 15.93
CA ARG A 702 14.38 27.51 16.38
C ARG A 702 14.27 28.82 15.59
N ILE A 703 13.96 28.75 14.30
CA ILE A 703 13.84 29.96 13.44
C ILE A 703 12.40 30.42 13.26
N GLY A 704 11.43 29.87 14.02
CA GLY A 704 10.03 30.28 14.03
C GLY A 704 9.23 29.90 12.78
N VAL A 705 9.63 28.85 12.05
CA VAL A 705 8.86 28.27 10.94
C VAL A 705 7.73 27.40 11.48
N ILE A 706 8.00 26.69 12.58
CA ILE A 706 7.02 25.94 13.36
C ILE A 706 6.79 26.70 14.66
N SER A 707 5.54 27.03 14.97
CA SER A 707 5.12 27.67 16.23
C SER A 707 4.82 26.63 17.30
#